data_8c369c20c8638dc4322e161cece6f8f4
#
_entry.id   8c369c20c8638dc4322e161cece6f8f4
#
_cell.length_a   1.000
_cell.length_b   1.000
_cell.length_c   1.000
_cell.angle_alpha   90.00
_cell.angle_beta   90.00
_cell.angle_gamma   90.00
#
_symmetry.space_group_name_H-M   'P 1'
#
loop_
_entity.id
_entity.type
_entity.pdbx_description
1 polymer ?
#
loop_
_entity_poly.entity_id
_entity_poly.type
_entity_poly.pdbx_seq_one_letter_code
_entity_poly.pdbx_strand_id
1 'polypeptide(L)'
;MDGKTSLFAFAVVALLCGGVLRQGAAAASRAPLMMYDFEKGLDRKLVTVNWDATFSLTDADGGKALRVATGHKADWPGITMRAPAGKWDLSSYRAVKLSVRNAGTGRATVCLRVDNPGADGAKNCLTGHLDLAPGQSETLTVPLTSAPFRLDPPVKIIGMRGTPGSIGPLDPANVTQVLVFAPRPKADQLFVIDDLRAVGRVETRPSRTFLPFIDEFGQYVHADWPGKLHSTDEFKQRIAAEEADLAKRPGPAGWGRYGGWQGGPKLKATGFFYPARHGGKWWLVDPEGRLFWSHGPDCVHPNNATTPITDRKGYFRGLPEKGSPLAVFYGRGSWGPHGYYKGKRYESFNFTAANLRRKWGNGWKAKHAELAHRRLRSWGMNTVANWSDSGIYLQRKTPYVVSIHFGGPTIEGSEGYWGKFPDVFHDGFRGGLRRRLAGEKGKSAGDPWCIGYFVGNELSWGNEDSLGVAALVSPPDQPAKKAFLADLKATYATIDKLNAAWGTKHASWQALADSRTAPNRSRATADLHRFYSAAAEAYFRVCREECKRAAPKNLYLGCRFAWVNDRAARAAAKFCDVVSYNFYRYSVADFRLPAGLDMPVIIGEFHFGALDRGMFHTGLRRTNDQDDRADKYRQYVRGALSNPQLVGAHWFQYGDQATTGRGDGENYQIGLVNVVDTPYPETVAAVRDVGYAMYEHRAKAK
;
A
#
# COMPACT_ATOMS: atom_id res chain seq x y z
N MET A 1 4.86 70.91 -31.65
CA MET A 1 6.09 71.56 -31.10
C MET A 1 6.38 70.81 -29.81
N ASP A 2 7.42 70.03 -29.88
CA ASP A 2 8.37 69.58 -28.86
C ASP A 2 7.78 69.01 -27.52
N GLY A 3 7.80 67.79 -27.22
CA GLY A 3 8.90 66.83 -27.27
C GLY A 3 9.76 66.90 -26.02
N LYS A 4 9.56 65.97 -25.05
CA LYS A 4 10.65 65.46 -24.21
C LYS A 4 10.20 64.22 -23.41
N THR A 5 10.63 63.06 -23.86
CA THR A 5 10.71 61.77 -23.18
C THR A 5 11.60 61.85 -21.95
N SER A 6 11.13 61.40 -20.80
CA SER A 6 11.98 61.15 -19.63
C SER A 6 12.02 59.65 -19.33
N LEU A 7 13.16 59.01 -19.62
CA LEU A 7 13.52 57.69 -19.13
C LEU A 7 13.81 57.74 -17.61
N PHE A 8 13.11 56.98 -16.82
CA PHE A 8 13.54 56.63 -15.45
C PHE A 8 14.26 55.28 -15.48
N ALA A 9 15.56 55.34 -15.25
CA ALA A 9 16.40 54.18 -15.04
C ALA A 9 16.26 53.73 -13.58
N PHE A 10 15.77 52.50 -13.36
CA PHE A 10 15.83 51.83 -12.06
C PHE A 10 17.19 51.17 -11.90
N ALA A 11 18.00 51.68 -11.00
CA ALA A 11 19.25 51.07 -10.58
C ALA A 11 18.91 49.90 -9.64
N VAL A 12 19.24 48.67 -10.06
CA VAL A 12 19.20 47.47 -9.20
C VAL A 12 20.51 47.46 -8.41
N VAL A 13 20.40 47.71 -7.11
CA VAL A 13 21.51 47.49 -6.16
C VAL A 13 21.52 45.99 -5.79
N ALA A 14 22.45 45.25 -6.35
CA ALA A 14 22.74 43.87 -5.96
C ALA A 14 23.59 43.89 -4.68
N LEU A 15 22.97 43.59 -3.53
CA LEU A 15 23.69 43.23 -2.31
C LEU A 15 24.28 41.82 -2.46
N LEU A 16 25.59 41.77 -2.69
CA LEU A 16 26.39 40.55 -2.59
C LEU A 16 26.55 40.18 -1.09
N CYS A 17 25.64 39.36 -0.55
CA CYS A 17 25.92 38.59 0.66
C CYS A 17 26.75 37.38 0.28
N GLY A 18 28.06 37.47 0.50
CA GLY A 18 28.99 36.34 0.37
C GLY A 18 28.75 35.30 1.43
N GLY A 19 27.77 34.39 1.20
CA GLY A 19 27.64 33.15 1.91
C GLY A 19 28.64 32.14 1.35
N VAL A 20 29.69 31.84 2.11
CA VAL A 20 30.60 30.73 1.81
C VAL A 20 29.78 29.42 1.88
N LEU A 21 29.25 29.02 0.74
CA LEU A 21 28.80 27.62 0.54
C LEU A 21 30.04 26.75 0.67
N ARG A 22 30.21 26.13 1.84
CA ARG A 22 31.08 24.95 1.93
C ARG A 22 30.50 23.90 0.96
N GLN A 23 31.07 23.88 -0.24
CA GLN A 23 30.96 22.74 -1.13
C GLN A 23 31.45 21.52 -0.33
N GLY A 24 30.48 20.68 0.12
CA GLY A 24 30.83 19.35 0.58
C GLY A 24 31.62 18.69 -0.56
N ALA A 25 32.84 18.26 -0.25
CA ALA A 25 33.72 17.58 -1.20
C ALA A 25 32.89 16.50 -1.90
N ALA A 26 32.70 16.64 -3.21
CA ALA A 26 32.08 15.62 -4.03
C ALA A 26 32.94 14.36 -3.84
N ALA A 27 32.40 13.34 -3.13
CA ALA A 27 33.08 12.07 -2.95
C ALA A 27 33.43 11.55 -4.34
N ALA A 28 34.72 11.30 -4.59
CA ALA A 28 35.24 10.86 -5.88
C ALA A 28 34.37 9.67 -6.35
N SER A 29 33.73 9.82 -7.52
CA SER A 29 32.85 8.78 -8.07
C SER A 29 33.70 7.56 -8.38
N ARG A 30 33.30 6.38 -7.86
CA ARG A 30 33.91 5.11 -8.29
C ARG A 30 33.58 4.93 -9.76
N ALA A 31 34.57 4.47 -10.56
CA ALA A 31 34.33 4.12 -11.95
C ALA A 31 33.20 3.09 -12.05
N PRO A 32 32.27 3.25 -12.97
CA PRO A 32 31.19 2.27 -13.21
C PRO A 32 31.80 0.88 -13.47
N LEU A 33 31.16 -0.17 -12.95
CA LEU A 33 31.45 -1.54 -13.35
C LEU A 33 30.56 -1.87 -14.55
N MET A 34 31.14 -1.98 -15.71
CA MET A 34 30.45 -2.46 -16.89
C MET A 34 30.12 -3.94 -16.74
N MET A 35 28.85 -4.30 -16.78
CA MET A 35 28.35 -5.67 -16.69
C MET A 35 28.15 -6.26 -18.09
N TYR A 36 27.51 -5.47 -18.99
CA TYR A 36 27.35 -5.76 -20.42
C TYR A 36 27.28 -4.46 -21.22
N ASP A 37 28.15 -4.32 -22.25
CA ASP A 37 28.16 -3.19 -23.20
C ASP A 37 27.82 -3.60 -24.63
N PHE A 38 27.78 -4.91 -24.92
CA PHE A 38 27.51 -5.51 -26.21
C PHE A 38 28.48 -5.18 -27.36
N GLU A 39 29.44 -4.26 -27.18
CA GLU A 39 30.34 -3.76 -28.22
C GLU A 39 31.22 -4.85 -28.84
N LYS A 40 31.73 -5.76 -28.00
CA LYS A 40 32.56 -6.89 -28.41
C LYS A 40 31.76 -8.14 -28.78
N GLY A 41 30.45 -7.99 -28.94
CA GLY A 41 29.54 -9.10 -29.14
C GLY A 41 28.97 -9.66 -27.83
N LEU A 42 28.30 -10.80 -27.92
CA LEU A 42 27.64 -11.43 -26.78
C LEU A 42 27.93 -12.92 -26.76
N ASP A 43 28.46 -13.44 -25.64
CA ASP A 43 28.52 -14.88 -25.44
C ASP A 43 27.10 -15.43 -25.21
N ARG A 44 26.57 -16.07 -26.21
CA ARG A 44 25.21 -16.64 -26.20
C ARG A 44 25.00 -17.68 -25.09
N LYS A 45 26.06 -18.31 -24.57
CA LYS A 45 25.98 -19.26 -23.44
C LYS A 45 25.60 -18.61 -22.13
N LEU A 46 25.83 -17.29 -22.01
CA LEU A 46 25.50 -16.50 -20.83
C LEU A 46 24.07 -15.92 -20.89
N VAL A 47 23.39 -16.05 -22.03
CA VAL A 47 22.04 -15.51 -22.21
C VAL A 47 21.04 -16.63 -22.42
N THR A 48 20.00 -16.65 -21.59
CA THR A 48 18.88 -17.60 -21.72
C THR A 48 17.63 -16.83 -22.10
N VAL A 49 16.91 -17.32 -23.09
CA VAL A 49 15.57 -16.83 -23.43
C VAL A 49 14.56 -17.40 -22.42
N ASN A 50 13.72 -16.55 -21.89
CA ASN A 50 12.65 -16.93 -20.99
C ASN A 50 11.33 -16.89 -21.77
N TRP A 51 10.67 -18.03 -21.88
CA TRP A 51 9.38 -18.22 -22.55
C TRP A 51 9.36 -17.67 -23.98
N ASP A 52 8.35 -16.88 -24.32
CA ASP A 52 8.04 -16.36 -25.62
C ASP A 52 8.81 -15.03 -25.88
N ALA A 53 10.13 -15.13 -25.98
CA ALA A 53 11.01 -14.01 -26.29
C ALA A 53 12.11 -14.42 -27.28
N THR A 54 12.73 -13.43 -27.93
CA THR A 54 13.92 -13.59 -28.79
C THR A 54 14.86 -12.41 -28.58
N PHE A 55 16.15 -12.58 -28.91
CA PHE A 55 17.10 -11.49 -28.90
C PHE A 55 18.09 -11.56 -30.08
N SER A 56 18.61 -10.40 -30.45
CA SER A 56 19.66 -10.28 -31.46
C SER A 56 20.51 -9.03 -31.20
N LEU A 57 21.78 -9.06 -31.56
CA LEU A 57 22.59 -7.86 -31.64
C LEU A 57 22.06 -6.94 -32.74
N THR A 58 22.11 -5.65 -32.51
CA THR A 58 21.71 -4.61 -33.45
C THR A 58 22.67 -3.44 -33.37
N ASP A 59 22.81 -2.68 -34.41
CA ASP A 59 23.51 -1.40 -34.37
C ASP A 59 22.60 -0.36 -33.73
N ALA A 60 23.18 0.50 -32.90
CA ALA A 60 22.52 1.62 -32.22
C ALA A 60 23.43 2.85 -32.27
N ASP A 61 22.88 4.02 -31.91
CA ASP A 61 23.66 5.26 -31.88
C ASP A 61 24.83 5.14 -30.89
N GLY A 62 26.04 5.01 -31.42
CA GLY A 62 27.29 4.92 -30.64
C GLY A 62 27.89 3.51 -30.52
N GLY A 63 27.29 2.47 -31.11
CA GLY A 63 27.87 1.14 -31.05
C GLY A 63 26.87 -0.02 -31.27
N LYS A 64 27.08 -1.11 -30.55
CA LYS A 64 26.19 -2.29 -30.59
C LYS A 64 25.32 -2.38 -29.34
N ALA A 65 24.08 -2.75 -29.56
CA ALA A 65 23.09 -2.94 -28.51
C ALA A 65 22.37 -4.29 -28.65
N LEU A 66 21.59 -4.68 -27.64
CA LEU A 66 20.80 -5.90 -27.68
C LEU A 66 19.32 -5.58 -27.93
N ARG A 67 18.79 -6.05 -29.04
CA ARG A 67 17.37 -6.01 -29.39
C ARG A 67 16.68 -7.20 -28.76
N VAL A 68 15.62 -6.94 -27.99
CA VAL A 68 14.79 -7.96 -27.33
C VAL A 68 13.36 -7.82 -27.84
N ALA A 69 12.81 -8.89 -28.41
CA ALA A 69 11.41 -8.97 -28.79
C ALA A 69 10.70 -9.97 -27.88
N THR A 70 9.58 -9.56 -27.28
CA THR A 70 8.77 -10.42 -26.42
C THR A 70 7.41 -10.64 -27.05
N GLY A 71 6.90 -11.87 -26.99
CA GLY A 71 5.50 -12.16 -27.22
C GLY A 71 4.62 -11.75 -26.02
N HIS A 72 3.35 -12.14 -26.06
CA HIS A 72 2.35 -11.82 -25.03
C HIS A 72 1.63 -13.08 -24.50
N LYS A 73 2.11 -14.28 -24.84
CA LYS A 73 1.50 -15.55 -24.41
C LYS A 73 1.93 -16.00 -23.01
N ALA A 74 3.07 -15.48 -22.55
CA ALA A 74 3.62 -15.78 -21.23
C ALA A 74 3.52 -14.56 -20.30
N ASP A 75 3.49 -14.81 -18.98
CA ASP A 75 3.37 -13.75 -17.97
C ASP A 75 4.64 -12.88 -17.86
N TRP A 76 5.82 -13.44 -18.19
CA TRP A 76 7.13 -12.80 -17.95
C TRP A 76 8.13 -13.04 -19.08
N PRO A 77 7.79 -12.83 -20.36
CA PRO A 77 8.69 -13.08 -21.47
C PRO A 77 9.87 -12.11 -21.47
N GLY A 78 11.08 -12.61 -21.73
CA GLY A 78 12.30 -11.82 -21.72
C GLY A 78 13.57 -12.64 -21.80
N ILE A 79 14.67 -12.11 -21.26
CA ILE A 79 15.97 -12.74 -21.25
C ILE A 79 16.62 -12.72 -19.87
N THR A 80 17.43 -13.73 -19.58
CA THR A 80 18.32 -13.78 -18.41
C THR A 80 19.76 -13.68 -18.87
N MET A 81 20.53 -12.77 -18.33
CA MET A 81 21.96 -12.60 -18.58
C MET A 81 22.75 -12.96 -17.30
N ARG A 82 23.65 -13.93 -17.39
CA ARG A 82 24.43 -14.44 -16.26
C ARG A 82 25.77 -13.73 -16.13
N ALA A 83 26.29 -13.67 -14.90
CA ALA A 83 27.62 -13.15 -14.66
C ALA A 83 28.70 -14.02 -15.34
N PRO A 84 29.60 -13.45 -16.18
CA PRO A 84 30.63 -14.21 -16.90
C PRO A 84 31.58 -15.01 -15.97
N ALA A 85 31.90 -14.46 -14.80
CA ALA A 85 32.74 -15.10 -13.78
C ALA A 85 31.92 -15.78 -12.67
N GLY A 86 30.67 -16.18 -12.95
CA GLY A 86 29.74 -16.82 -12.01
C GLY A 86 29.00 -15.85 -11.10
N LYS A 87 29.58 -14.73 -10.73
CA LYS A 87 28.94 -13.65 -9.95
C LYS A 87 29.58 -12.29 -10.18
N TRP A 88 28.82 -11.24 -9.90
CA TRP A 88 29.32 -9.87 -9.67
C TRP A 88 29.26 -9.55 -8.17
N ASP A 89 30.32 -8.97 -7.63
CA ASP A 89 30.30 -8.30 -6.33
C ASP A 89 29.96 -6.83 -6.54
N LEU A 90 28.70 -6.50 -6.29
CA LEU A 90 28.16 -5.14 -6.41
C LEU A 90 28.08 -4.42 -5.06
N SER A 91 28.64 -4.97 -3.98
CA SER A 91 28.54 -4.44 -2.60
C SER A 91 29.07 -3.02 -2.42
N SER A 92 29.92 -2.57 -3.34
CA SER A 92 30.49 -1.22 -3.35
C SER A 92 29.75 -0.22 -4.25
N TYR A 93 28.66 -0.65 -4.91
CA TYR A 93 27.88 0.16 -5.83
C TYR A 93 26.49 0.47 -5.27
N ARG A 94 25.92 1.62 -5.69
CA ARG A 94 24.61 2.08 -5.22
C ARG A 94 23.45 1.56 -6.04
N ALA A 95 23.67 1.34 -7.34
CA ALA A 95 22.60 0.93 -8.24
C ALA A 95 23.14 0.16 -9.44
N VAL A 96 22.29 -0.65 -10.07
CA VAL A 96 22.45 -1.14 -11.44
C VAL A 96 21.61 -0.29 -12.36
N LYS A 97 22.18 0.13 -13.49
CA LYS A 97 21.53 0.92 -14.54
C LYS A 97 21.56 0.18 -15.86
N LEU A 98 20.51 0.38 -16.66
CA LEU A 98 20.35 -0.17 -18.00
C LEU A 98 19.73 0.89 -18.89
N SER A 99 20.33 1.21 -20.02
CA SER A 99 19.73 2.04 -21.06
C SER A 99 18.67 1.23 -21.79
N VAL A 100 17.47 1.78 -21.94
CA VAL A 100 16.33 1.09 -22.60
C VAL A 100 15.66 2.04 -23.58
N ARG A 101 15.44 1.58 -24.82
CA ARG A 101 14.62 2.26 -25.83
C ARG A 101 13.46 1.38 -26.24
N ASN A 102 12.25 1.91 -26.23
CA ASN A 102 11.09 1.24 -26.82
C ASN A 102 11.17 1.37 -28.34
N ALA A 103 11.47 0.29 -29.02
CA ALA A 103 11.56 0.20 -30.48
C ALA A 103 10.27 -0.35 -31.12
N GLY A 104 9.23 -0.61 -30.32
CA GLY A 104 7.91 -1.05 -30.77
C GLY A 104 6.97 0.11 -31.10
N THR A 105 5.79 -0.21 -31.61
CA THR A 105 4.74 0.75 -32.00
C THR A 105 3.73 1.04 -30.88
N GLY A 106 3.71 0.24 -29.82
CA GLY A 106 2.87 0.40 -28.63
C GLY A 106 3.68 0.82 -27.40
N ARG A 107 2.98 1.20 -26.31
CA ARG A 107 3.65 1.41 -25.01
C ARG A 107 4.26 0.08 -24.52
N ALA A 108 5.45 0.15 -23.93
CA ALA A 108 6.14 -1.01 -23.39
C ALA A 108 6.47 -0.76 -21.90
N THR A 109 6.22 -1.78 -21.08
CA THR A 109 6.74 -1.84 -19.71
C THR A 109 7.93 -2.79 -19.70
N VAL A 110 9.11 -2.29 -19.35
CA VAL A 110 10.35 -3.07 -19.26
C VAL A 110 10.80 -3.16 -17.82
N CYS A 111 11.05 -4.38 -17.34
CA CYS A 111 11.58 -4.67 -16.02
C CYS A 111 13.04 -5.11 -16.08
N LEU A 112 13.85 -4.65 -15.13
CA LEU A 112 15.19 -5.18 -14.84
C LEU A 112 15.17 -5.78 -13.44
N ARG A 113 15.47 -7.07 -13.32
CA ARG A 113 15.59 -7.78 -12.05
C ARG A 113 17.03 -8.22 -11.83
N VAL A 114 17.57 -7.92 -10.67
CA VAL A 114 18.90 -8.30 -10.22
C VAL A 114 18.76 -9.44 -9.21
N ASP A 115 19.40 -10.59 -9.45
CA ASP A 115 19.17 -11.84 -8.73
C ASP A 115 20.41 -12.38 -8.01
N ASN A 116 20.19 -12.89 -6.81
CA ASN A 116 21.04 -13.88 -6.17
C ASN A 116 20.60 -15.31 -6.51
N PRO A 117 21.38 -16.35 -6.16
CA PRO A 117 20.96 -17.74 -6.26
C PRO A 117 19.62 -18.00 -5.55
N GLY A 118 18.72 -18.73 -6.21
CA GLY A 118 17.40 -19.07 -5.68
C GLY A 118 16.38 -17.92 -5.69
N ALA A 119 16.59 -16.90 -6.51
CA ALA A 119 15.60 -15.82 -6.72
C ALA A 119 14.32 -16.34 -7.35
N ASP A 120 13.16 -15.96 -6.79
CA ASP A 120 11.82 -16.36 -7.25
C ASP A 120 10.93 -15.18 -7.70
N GLY A 121 11.51 -13.97 -7.75
CA GLY A 121 10.78 -12.72 -8.05
C GLY A 121 10.28 -11.96 -6.81
N ALA A 122 10.24 -12.61 -5.65
CA ALA A 122 9.92 -12.01 -4.35
C ALA A 122 11.08 -12.10 -3.37
N LYS A 123 11.87 -13.16 -3.45
CA LYS A 123 13.03 -13.43 -2.58
C LYS A 123 14.31 -13.37 -3.38
N ASN A 124 15.39 -12.99 -2.73
CA ASN A 124 16.75 -12.97 -3.28
C ASN A 124 16.89 -12.14 -4.56
N CYS A 125 16.08 -11.11 -4.75
CA CYS A 125 16.10 -10.25 -5.94
C CYS A 125 15.60 -8.83 -5.66
N LEU A 126 15.94 -7.91 -6.57
CA LEU A 126 15.39 -6.56 -6.66
C LEU A 126 14.96 -6.29 -8.10
N THR A 127 13.79 -5.67 -8.28
CA THR A 127 13.25 -5.35 -9.60
C THR A 127 12.96 -3.85 -9.73
N GLY A 128 13.44 -3.23 -10.80
CA GLY A 128 13.01 -1.92 -11.29
C GLY A 128 12.20 -2.04 -12.57
N HIS A 129 11.46 -1.00 -12.96
CA HIS A 129 10.69 -0.97 -14.20
C HIS A 129 10.64 0.42 -14.81
N LEU A 130 10.38 0.48 -16.11
CA LEU A 130 10.07 1.68 -16.89
C LEU A 130 8.85 1.45 -17.76
N ASP A 131 8.02 2.48 -17.89
CA ASP A 131 6.90 2.55 -18.84
C ASP A 131 7.25 3.52 -19.97
N LEU A 132 7.52 3.02 -21.16
CA LEU A 132 8.03 3.79 -22.28
C LEU A 132 6.98 3.94 -23.39
N ALA A 133 6.79 5.15 -23.89
CA ALA A 133 6.07 5.39 -25.14
C ALA A 133 6.89 4.88 -26.35
N PRO A 134 6.27 4.65 -27.53
CA PRO A 134 6.99 4.30 -28.74
C PRO A 134 8.11 5.30 -29.04
N GLY A 135 9.31 4.80 -29.34
CA GLY A 135 10.51 5.59 -29.63
C GLY A 135 11.22 6.21 -28.43
N GLN A 136 10.61 6.18 -27.24
CA GLN A 136 11.19 6.77 -26.02
C GLN A 136 12.39 5.96 -25.53
N SER A 137 13.43 6.68 -25.07
CA SER A 137 14.65 6.13 -24.46
C SER A 137 14.79 6.66 -23.06
N GLU A 138 15.04 5.78 -22.07
CA GLU A 138 15.31 6.17 -20.68
C GLU A 138 16.29 5.17 -20.03
N THR A 139 16.82 5.56 -18.87
CA THR A 139 17.67 4.68 -18.05
C THR A 139 16.87 4.03 -16.94
N LEU A 140 16.70 2.72 -17.02
CA LEU A 140 16.14 1.91 -15.96
C LEU A 140 17.16 1.77 -14.82
N THR A 141 16.75 2.08 -13.59
CA THR A 141 17.61 2.04 -12.41
C THR A 141 17.06 1.08 -11.38
N VAL A 142 17.91 0.14 -10.94
CA VAL A 142 17.66 -0.76 -9.79
C VAL A 142 18.61 -0.35 -8.67
N PRO A 143 18.16 0.37 -7.64
CA PRO A 143 19.01 0.67 -6.50
C PRO A 143 19.37 -0.61 -5.75
N LEU A 144 20.60 -0.69 -5.25
CA LEU A 144 21.13 -1.81 -4.44
C LEU A 144 21.16 -1.48 -2.95
N THR A 145 21.04 -0.21 -2.59
CA THR A 145 21.04 0.27 -1.20
C THR A 145 20.21 1.54 -1.04
N SER A 146 19.57 1.69 0.10
CA SER A 146 18.84 2.91 0.48
C SER A 146 19.77 3.98 1.11
N ALA A 147 20.96 3.60 1.55
CA ALA A 147 21.96 4.51 2.12
C ALA A 147 23.23 4.53 1.27
N PRO A 148 23.93 5.66 1.20
CA PRO A 148 25.20 5.75 0.48
C PRO A 148 26.38 5.10 1.25
N PHE A 149 26.09 4.36 2.30
CA PHE A 149 27.11 3.72 3.14
C PHE A 149 26.66 2.34 3.62
N ARG A 150 27.64 1.53 4.05
CA ARG A 150 27.45 0.31 4.82
C ARG A 150 28.18 0.44 6.17
N LEU A 151 27.72 -0.29 7.18
CA LEU A 151 28.33 -0.32 8.50
C LEU A 151 29.35 -1.45 8.60
N ASP A 152 30.50 -1.17 9.23
CA ASP A 152 31.54 -2.14 9.50
C ASP A 152 31.99 -2.06 10.98
N PRO A 153 31.90 -3.15 11.76
CA PRO A 153 31.17 -4.38 11.44
C PRO A 153 29.65 -4.12 11.25
N PRO A 154 28.91 -5.03 10.57
CA PRO A 154 27.46 -4.89 10.38
C PRO A 154 26.71 -4.81 11.71
N VAL A 155 25.77 -3.87 11.83
CA VAL A 155 24.88 -3.76 13.00
C VAL A 155 23.59 -4.52 12.73
N LYS A 156 23.22 -5.42 13.63
CA LYS A 156 21.93 -6.10 13.58
C LYS A 156 20.82 -5.13 14.02
N ILE A 157 20.05 -4.64 13.05
CA ILE A 157 18.88 -3.81 13.31
C ILE A 157 17.64 -4.72 13.37
N ILE A 158 16.89 -4.66 14.48
CA ILE A 158 15.72 -5.50 14.74
C ILE A 158 14.44 -4.68 14.72
N GLY A 159 13.30 -5.36 14.48
CA GLY A 159 11.96 -4.78 14.60
C GLY A 159 11.60 -3.77 13.51
N MET A 160 12.28 -3.79 12.37
CA MET A 160 12.05 -2.94 11.20
C MET A 160 11.99 -3.80 9.94
N ARG A 161 11.10 -3.49 9.00
CA ARG A 161 11.07 -4.11 7.66
C ARG A 161 12.14 -3.49 6.74
N GLY A 162 12.16 -2.17 6.65
CA GLY A 162 13.25 -1.44 6.00
C GLY A 162 14.29 -0.99 7.02
N THR A 163 15.56 -1.20 6.73
CA THR A 163 16.66 -0.77 7.58
C THR A 163 17.59 0.15 6.82
N PRO A 164 18.32 1.05 7.50
CA PRO A 164 19.33 1.87 6.84
C PRO A 164 20.31 1.02 6.04
N GLY A 165 20.42 1.29 4.74
CA GLY A 165 21.31 0.58 3.84
C GLY A 165 20.74 -0.68 3.18
N SER A 166 19.58 -1.19 3.62
CA SER A 166 18.89 -2.29 2.94
C SER A 166 17.66 -1.80 2.18
N ILE A 167 17.41 -2.33 0.99
CA ILE A 167 16.21 -2.04 0.20
C ILE A 167 15.47 -3.31 -0.23
N GLY A 168 15.82 -4.44 0.31
CA GLY A 168 15.16 -5.71 0.00
C GLY A 168 16.05 -6.93 0.21
N PRO A 169 15.61 -8.08 -0.23
CA PRO A 169 16.22 -9.37 0.07
C PRO A 169 17.41 -9.73 -0.85
N LEU A 170 18.08 -8.74 -1.44
CA LEU A 170 19.27 -8.95 -2.29
C LEU A 170 20.55 -8.82 -1.47
N ASP A 171 21.48 -9.78 -1.60
CA ASP A 171 22.88 -9.64 -1.23
C ASP A 171 23.69 -9.08 -2.41
N PRO A 172 24.11 -7.80 -2.37
CA PRO A 172 24.85 -7.19 -3.49
C PRO A 172 26.22 -7.85 -3.75
N ALA A 173 26.80 -8.58 -2.79
CA ALA A 173 28.08 -9.27 -2.98
C ALA A 173 27.96 -10.59 -3.76
N ASN A 174 26.73 -11.04 -4.02
CA ASN A 174 26.50 -12.35 -4.64
C ASN A 174 25.48 -12.30 -5.79
N VAL A 175 25.54 -11.30 -6.65
CA VAL A 175 24.68 -11.19 -7.82
C VAL A 175 25.13 -12.15 -8.92
N THR A 176 24.28 -13.10 -9.31
CA THR A 176 24.65 -14.13 -10.30
C THR A 176 24.05 -13.91 -11.67
N GLN A 177 22.96 -13.16 -11.75
CA GLN A 177 22.28 -12.87 -13.01
C GLN A 177 21.41 -11.62 -12.93
N VAL A 178 21.04 -11.13 -14.10
CA VAL A 178 19.99 -10.11 -14.28
C VAL A 178 18.98 -10.60 -15.31
N LEU A 179 17.72 -10.19 -15.13
CA LEU A 179 16.63 -10.49 -16.08
C LEU A 179 16.08 -9.18 -16.63
N VAL A 180 15.87 -9.16 -17.96
CA VAL A 180 15.14 -8.09 -18.63
C VAL A 180 13.91 -8.68 -19.27
N PHE A 181 12.72 -8.20 -18.87
CA PHE A 181 11.46 -8.83 -19.27
C PHE A 181 10.30 -7.84 -19.33
N ALA A 182 9.23 -8.23 -20.04
CA ALA A 182 7.96 -7.52 -20.03
C ALA A 182 6.97 -8.20 -19.06
N PRO A 183 6.34 -7.48 -18.11
CA PRO A 183 5.42 -8.08 -17.15
C PRO A 183 4.00 -8.17 -17.72
N ARG A 184 3.49 -9.38 -17.96
CA ARG A 184 2.14 -9.67 -18.46
C ARG A 184 1.73 -8.79 -19.65
N PRO A 185 2.52 -8.79 -20.71
CA PRO A 185 2.25 -7.94 -21.86
C PRO A 185 0.93 -8.35 -22.54
N LYS A 186 0.14 -7.37 -22.97
CA LYS A 186 -1.11 -7.61 -23.72
C LYS A 186 -0.91 -7.68 -25.24
N ALA A 187 0.27 -7.33 -25.71
CA ALA A 187 0.71 -7.38 -27.11
C ALA A 187 2.22 -7.59 -27.13
N ASP A 188 2.73 -8.01 -28.28
CA ASP A 188 4.16 -8.16 -28.50
C ASP A 188 4.87 -6.84 -28.25
N GLN A 189 6.04 -6.90 -27.61
CA GLN A 189 6.85 -5.73 -27.30
C GLN A 189 8.24 -5.85 -27.92
N LEU A 190 8.81 -4.72 -28.26
CA LEU A 190 10.14 -4.61 -28.83
C LEU A 190 10.90 -3.49 -28.14
N PHE A 191 12.02 -3.83 -27.52
CA PHE A 191 12.91 -2.85 -26.92
C PHE A 191 14.37 -3.15 -27.21
N VAL A 192 15.18 -2.10 -27.18
CA VAL A 192 16.64 -2.17 -27.35
C VAL A 192 17.25 -1.79 -26.01
N ILE A 193 18.18 -2.61 -25.55
CA ILE A 193 18.89 -2.40 -24.28
C ILE A 193 20.38 -2.29 -24.52
N ASP A 194 21.02 -1.44 -23.70
CA ASP A 194 22.46 -1.21 -23.74
C ASP A 194 22.99 -0.75 -22.39
N ASP A 195 24.32 -0.73 -22.25
CA ASP A 195 25.04 -0.07 -21.17
C ASP A 195 24.55 -0.53 -19.77
N LEU A 196 24.49 -1.88 -19.60
CA LEU A 196 24.20 -2.46 -18.28
C LEU A 196 25.42 -2.30 -17.38
N ARG A 197 25.29 -1.48 -16.33
CA ARG A 197 26.42 -1.16 -15.44
C ARG A 197 26.00 -0.97 -13.99
N ALA A 198 26.91 -1.27 -13.06
CA ALA A 198 26.78 -0.86 -11.66
C ALA A 198 27.45 0.50 -11.45
N VAL A 199 26.76 1.40 -10.75
CA VAL A 199 27.15 2.81 -10.58
C VAL A 199 27.05 3.30 -9.15
N GLY A 200 27.74 4.41 -8.86
CA GLY A 200 27.75 5.07 -7.56
C GLY A 200 28.68 4.34 -6.56
N ARG A 201 29.02 5.03 -5.46
CA ARG A 201 29.89 4.50 -4.42
C ARG A 201 29.14 4.30 -3.11
N VAL A 202 29.32 3.15 -2.49
CA VAL A 202 28.92 2.87 -1.11
C VAL A 202 30.14 3.06 -0.20
N GLU A 203 30.06 3.97 0.77
CA GLU A 203 31.08 4.19 1.75
C GLU A 203 30.99 3.16 2.88
N THR A 204 32.14 2.81 3.48
CA THR A 204 32.17 2.03 4.72
C THR A 204 32.27 3.00 5.90
N ARG A 205 31.36 2.88 6.88
CA ARG A 205 31.35 3.69 8.10
C ARG A 205 31.50 2.81 9.33
N PRO A 206 32.26 3.23 10.36
CA PRO A 206 32.34 2.49 11.60
C PRO A 206 30.97 2.39 12.28
N SER A 207 30.55 1.18 12.61
CA SER A 207 29.23 0.95 13.25
C SER A 207 29.07 1.64 14.60
N ARG A 208 30.19 1.84 15.35
CA ARG A 208 30.18 2.55 16.65
C ARG A 208 29.68 4.00 16.58
N THR A 209 29.70 4.63 15.39
CA THR A 209 29.23 6.02 15.19
C THR A 209 27.80 6.07 14.68
N PHE A 210 27.16 4.94 14.43
CA PHE A 210 25.85 4.86 13.84
C PHE A 210 24.72 4.99 14.86
N LEU A 211 24.87 4.38 16.04
CA LEU A 211 23.88 4.47 17.11
C LEU A 211 24.17 5.64 18.04
N PRO A 212 23.12 6.38 18.48
CA PRO A 212 21.72 6.32 18.08
C PRO A 212 21.49 6.92 16.69
N PHE A 213 20.51 6.38 15.92
CA PHE A 213 20.23 6.85 14.56
C PHE A 213 18.86 7.57 14.41
N ILE A 214 18.09 7.68 15.48
CA ILE A 214 16.80 8.39 15.53
C ILE A 214 16.88 9.52 16.55
N ASP A 215 16.44 10.72 16.13
CA ASP A 215 16.39 11.90 17.01
C ASP A 215 15.16 11.90 17.93
N GLU A 216 15.05 12.95 18.74
CA GLU A 216 13.94 13.19 19.67
C GLU A 216 12.59 13.40 18.99
N PHE A 217 12.56 13.67 17.69
CA PHE A 217 11.36 13.83 16.88
C PHE A 217 10.95 12.54 16.18
N GLY A 218 11.76 11.50 16.23
CA GLY A 218 11.53 10.25 15.53
C GLY A 218 12.08 10.23 14.09
N GLN A 219 12.97 11.16 13.74
CA GLN A 219 13.58 11.30 12.42
C GLN A 219 14.97 10.68 12.39
N TYR A 220 15.41 10.26 11.19
CA TYR A 220 16.76 9.75 10.96
C TYR A 220 17.83 10.85 11.10
N VAL A 221 18.90 10.60 11.87
CA VAL A 221 19.91 11.63 12.17
C VAL A 221 21.00 11.77 11.11
N HIS A 222 21.33 10.69 10.38
CA HIS A 222 22.50 10.65 9.49
C HIS A 222 22.22 11.15 8.06
N ALA A 223 21.07 11.77 7.81
CA ALA A 223 20.75 12.42 6.55
C ALA A 223 19.95 13.69 6.80
N ASP A 224 19.97 14.58 5.82
CA ASP A 224 19.13 15.76 5.77
C ASP A 224 18.27 15.73 4.50
N TRP A 225 17.10 16.38 4.55
CA TRP A 225 16.15 16.43 3.45
C TRP A 225 15.22 17.65 3.57
N PRO A 226 14.58 18.09 2.48
CA PRO A 226 13.58 19.14 2.51
C PRO A 226 12.43 18.81 3.49
N GLY A 227 12.20 19.67 4.46
CA GLY A 227 11.14 19.50 5.47
C GLY A 227 11.55 18.67 6.71
N LYS A 228 12.82 18.28 6.88
CA LYS A 228 13.31 17.74 8.15
C LYS A 228 13.19 18.80 9.25
N LEU A 229 12.76 18.42 10.44
CA LEU A 229 12.70 19.33 11.61
C LEU A 229 14.02 19.27 12.35
N HIS A 230 14.66 20.42 12.59
CA HIS A 230 15.93 20.49 13.30
C HIS A 230 15.78 21.02 14.74
N SER A 231 14.74 21.83 14.99
CA SER A 231 14.43 22.33 16.32
C SER A 231 12.94 22.58 16.53
N THR A 232 12.50 22.65 17.77
CA THR A 232 11.12 23.00 18.12
C THR A 232 10.71 24.41 17.70
N ASP A 233 11.66 25.31 17.51
CA ASP A 233 11.39 26.71 17.12
C ASP A 233 10.84 26.83 15.71
N GLU A 234 11.21 25.87 14.83
CA GLU A 234 10.69 25.81 13.47
C GLU A 234 9.18 25.55 13.40
N PHE A 235 8.58 24.98 14.45
CA PHE A 235 7.13 24.74 14.46
C PHE A 235 6.33 26.03 14.26
N LYS A 236 6.77 27.18 14.79
CA LYS A 236 6.06 28.45 14.61
C LYS A 236 5.97 28.84 13.13
N GLN A 237 7.07 28.74 12.40
CA GLN A 237 7.11 29.03 10.97
C GLN A 237 6.27 28.04 10.18
N ARG A 238 6.34 26.74 10.49
CA ARG A 238 5.57 25.68 9.83
C ARG A 238 4.07 25.84 10.05
N ILE A 239 3.65 26.20 11.26
CA ILE A 239 2.25 26.53 11.59
C ILE A 239 1.78 27.72 10.74
N ALA A 240 2.54 28.81 10.72
CA ALA A 240 2.16 29.99 9.95
C ALA A 240 2.05 29.71 8.46
N ALA A 241 3.00 28.96 7.89
CA ALA A 241 2.99 28.56 6.49
C ALA A 241 1.77 27.66 6.16
N GLU A 242 1.45 26.70 7.02
CA GLU A 242 0.31 25.81 6.83
C GLU A 242 -1.02 26.56 6.96
N GLU A 243 -1.17 27.43 7.95
CA GLU A 243 -2.37 28.26 8.12
C GLU A 243 -2.60 29.17 6.89
N ALA A 244 -1.55 29.77 6.35
CA ALA A 244 -1.62 30.56 5.12
C ALA A 244 -2.03 29.72 3.90
N ASP A 245 -1.49 28.49 3.77
CA ASP A 245 -1.86 27.57 2.68
C ASP A 245 -3.32 27.13 2.78
N LEU A 246 -3.79 26.77 3.98
CA LEU A 246 -5.17 26.37 4.21
C LEU A 246 -6.16 27.52 4.00
N ALA A 247 -5.79 28.75 4.39
CA ALA A 247 -6.62 29.94 4.14
C ALA A 247 -6.74 30.25 2.64
N LYS A 248 -5.64 30.11 1.89
CA LYS A 248 -5.62 30.31 0.43
C LYS A 248 -6.43 29.23 -0.31
N ARG A 249 -6.53 28.05 0.26
CA ARG A 249 -7.18 26.86 -0.36
C ARG A 249 -8.19 26.22 0.60
N PRO A 250 -9.36 26.85 0.84
CA PRO A 250 -10.34 26.39 1.84
C PRO A 250 -11.06 25.09 1.44
N GLY A 251 -10.89 24.65 0.21
CA GLY A 251 -11.50 23.45 -0.37
C GLY A 251 -12.35 23.75 -1.61
N PRO A 252 -12.83 22.72 -2.32
CA PRO A 252 -13.62 22.89 -3.52
C PRO A 252 -14.94 23.61 -3.25
N ALA A 253 -15.20 24.72 -3.96
CA ALA A 253 -16.44 25.51 -3.82
C ALA A 253 -17.70 24.73 -4.26
N GLY A 254 -17.53 23.78 -5.21
CA GLY A 254 -18.64 22.97 -5.75
C GLY A 254 -19.06 21.78 -4.89
N TRP A 255 -18.69 21.75 -3.60
CA TRP A 255 -19.04 20.66 -2.69
C TRP A 255 -20.13 21.03 -1.71
N GLY A 256 -21.14 20.16 -1.58
CA GLY A 256 -22.19 20.27 -0.57
C GLY A 256 -21.67 20.03 0.85
N ARG A 257 -22.62 20.02 1.81
CA ARG A 257 -22.34 19.79 3.24
C ARG A 257 -21.57 18.51 3.50
N TYR A 258 -21.93 17.42 2.83
CA TYR A 258 -21.26 16.11 2.95
C TYR A 258 -20.13 15.92 1.95
N GLY A 259 -19.75 16.93 1.19
CA GLY A 259 -18.71 16.82 0.17
C GLY A 259 -19.20 16.25 -1.18
N GLY A 260 -20.51 16.06 -1.36
CA GLY A 260 -21.12 15.67 -2.63
C GLY A 260 -21.13 16.79 -3.67
N TRP A 261 -21.28 16.46 -4.94
CA TRP A 261 -21.18 17.35 -6.10
C TRP A 261 -22.38 18.31 -6.21
N GLN A 262 -22.18 19.60 -5.93
CA GLN A 262 -23.25 20.60 -6.03
C GLN A 262 -23.66 20.92 -7.45
N GLY A 263 -22.71 20.96 -8.38
CA GLY A 263 -22.97 21.24 -9.80
C GLY A 263 -23.53 20.06 -10.60
N GLY A 264 -23.66 18.88 -9.97
CA GLY A 264 -24.16 17.68 -10.61
C GLY A 264 -25.67 17.48 -10.43
N PRO A 265 -26.19 16.40 -11.02
CA PRO A 265 -27.60 16.05 -10.85
C PRO A 265 -27.90 15.69 -9.39
N LYS A 266 -29.10 16.06 -8.96
CA LYS A 266 -29.62 15.73 -7.63
C LYS A 266 -30.55 14.53 -7.72
N LEU A 267 -30.25 13.47 -7.01
CA LEU A 267 -31.06 12.27 -6.87
C LEU A 267 -31.95 12.38 -5.62
N LYS A 268 -32.59 11.29 -5.22
CA LYS A 268 -33.45 11.25 -4.03
C LYS A 268 -32.62 11.46 -2.77
N ALA A 269 -32.91 12.47 -1.98
CA ALA A 269 -32.37 12.65 -0.64
C ALA A 269 -33.00 11.63 0.31
N THR A 270 -32.21 10.72 0.87
CA THR A 270 -32.67 9.67 1.80
C THR A 270 -32.33 9.96 3.26
N GLY A 271 -31.48 10.97 3.49
CA GLY A 271 -30.89 11.26 4.78
C GLY A 271 -29.69 10.36 5.13
N PHE A 272 -29.29 9.44 4.22
CA PHE A 272 -28.16 8.51 4.39
C PHE A 272 -27.47 8.26 3.05
N PHE A 273 -26.23 7.78 3.09
CA PHE A 273 -25.51 7.37 1.89
C PHE A 273 -26.11 6.11 1.28
N TYR A 274 -26.19 6.06 -0.05
CA TYR A 274 -26.59 4.87 -0.78
C TYR A 274 -25.89 4.81 -2.14
N PRO A 275 -25.67 3.61 -2.73
CA PRO A 275 -25.15 3.48 -4.08
C PRO A 275 -26.26 3.65 -5.13
N ALA A 276 -25.94 4.30 -6.25
CA ALA A 276 -26.84 4.45 -7.39
C ALA A 276 -26.05 4.47 -8.71
N ARG A 277 -26.73 4.11 -9.81
CA ARG A 277 -26.20 4.31 -11.16
C ARG A 277 -26.63 5.65 -11.71
N HIS A 278 -25.66 6.36 -12.29
CA HIS A 278 -25.90 7.57 -13.04
C HIS A 278 -24.88 7.72 -14.17
N GLY A 279 -25.34 8.03 -15.39
CA GLY A 279 -24.46 8.17 -16.55
C GLY A 279 -23.62 6.94 -16.87
N GLY A 280 -24.18 5.73 -16.74
CA GLY A 280 -23.47 4.46 -16.98
C GLY A 280 -22.49 4.02 -15.89
N LYS A 281 -22.33 4.81 -14.81
CA LYS A 281 -21.37 4.55 -13.73
C LYS A 281 -22.06 4.37 -12.40
N TRP A 282 -21.43 3.61 -11.50
CA TRP A 282 -21.82 3.55 -10.09
C TRP A 282 -21.32 4.79 -9.35
N TRP A 283 -22.15 5.31 -8.46
CA TRP A 283 -21.87 6.42 -7.56
C TRP A 283 -22.33 6.07 -6.15
N LEU A 284 -21.76 6.70 -5.15
CA LEU A 284 -22.47 6.92 -3.90
C LEU A 284 -23.32 8.18 -4.07
N VAL A 285 -24.41 8.24 -3.31
CA VAL A 285 -25.26 9.42 -3.19
C VAL A 285 -25.25 9.83 -1.73
N ASP A 286 -24.99 11.10 -1.46
CA ASP A 286 -24.93 11.62 -0.10
C ASP A 286 -26.34 11.79 0.52
N PRO A 287 -26.45 12.04 1.83
CA PRO A 287 -27.72 12.21 2.52
C PRO A 287 -28.67 13.27 1.91
N GLU A 288 -28.10 14.28 1.23
CA GLU A 288 -28.86 15.36 0.56
C GLU A 288 -29.23 15.04 -0.88
N GLY A 289 -28.87 13.85 -1.38
CA GLY A 289 -29.16 13.40 -2.74
C GLY A 289 -28.15 13.82 -3.79
N ARG A 290 -26.94 14.27 -3.40
CA ARG A 290 -25.89 14.65 -4.34
C ARG A 290 -25.03 13.47 -4.70
N LEU A 291 -24.56 13.41 -5.95
CA LEU A 291 -23.56 12.42 -6.35
C LEU A 291 -22.29 12.60 -5.53
N PHE A 292 -21.77 11.49 -5.04
CA PHE A 292 -20.62 11.44 -4.16
C PHE A 292 -19.64 10.35 -4.60
N TRP A 293 -18.34 10.66 -4.57
CA TRP A 293 -17.26 9.71 -4.77
C TRP A 293 -16.34 9.75 -3.55
N SER A 294 -16.17 8.64 -2.85
CA SER A 294 -15.47 8.61 -1.56
C SER A 294 -13.96 8.73 -1.75
N HIS A 295 -13.38 9.85 -1.30
CA HIS A 295 -11.96 10.18 -1.42
C HIS A 295 -11.40 10.62 -0.08
N GLY A 296 -10.46 9.86 0.47
CA GLY A 296 -9.89 10.21 1.78
C GLY A 296 -8.78 9.27 2.23
N PRO A 297 -8.11 9.57 3.36
CA PRO A 297 -7.08 8.72 3.92
C PRO A 297 -7.59 7.83 5.04
N ASP A 298 -7.02 6.64 5.14
CA ASP A 298 -7.08 5.79 6.32
C ASP A 298 -6.21 6.36 7.46
N CYS A 299 -6.46 5.90 8.67
CA CYS A 299 -5.61 6.18 9.84
C CYS A 299 -5.48 7.68 10.18
N VAL A 300 -6.56 8.44 10.10
CA VAL A 300 -6.58 9.83 10.58
C VAL A 300 -6.61 9.81 12.12
N HIS A 301 -5.44 9.70 12.72
CA HIS A 301 -5.26 9.62 14.17
C HIS A 301 -3.84 10.04 14.58
N PRO A 302 -3.59 10.41 15.85
CA PRO A 302 -2.29 10.89 16.31
C PRO A 302 -1.32 9.77 16.73
N ASN A 303 -1.47 8.54 16.19
CA ASN A 303 -0.69 7.38 16.64
C ASN A 303 0.15 6.74 15.52
N ASN A 304 0.24 7.37 14.35
CA ASN A 304 0.86 6.78 13.16
C ASN A 304 2.33 6.38 13.38
N ALA A 305 3.10 7.17 14.13
CA ALA A 305 4.49 6.88 14.46
C ALA A 305 4.66 6.30 15.88
N THR A 306 3.76 5.41 16.31
CA THR A 306 3.96 4.62 17.53
C THR A 306 4.87 3.43 17.24
N THR A 307 5.95 3.29 18.04
CA THR A 307 6.98 2.28 17.81
C THR A 307 7.35 1.55 19.10
N PRO A 308 7.56 0.21 19.08
CA PRO A 308 8.19 -0.49 20.19
C PRO A 308 9.60 0.05 20.46
N ILE A 309 9.99 0.11 21.73
CA ILE A 309 11.34 0.51 22.18
C ILE A 309 12.06 -0.59 22.96
N THR A 310 11.37 -1.64 23.36
CA THR A 310 11.99 -2.81 24.01
C THR A 310 13.05 -3.41 23.11
N ASP A 311 14.21 -3.75 23.69
CA ASP A 311 15.40 -4.30 23.01
C ASP A 311 16.08 -3.37 22.00
N ARG A 312 15.65 -2.10 21.89
CA ARG A 312 16.19 -1.14 20.92
C ARG A 312 16.23 0.32 21.41
N LYS A 313 16.25 0.54 22.73
CA LYS A 313 16.38 1.88 23.31
C LYS A 313 17.60 2.64 22.78
N GLY A 314 18.71 1.93 22.50
CA GLY A 314 19.91 2.50 21.89
C GLY A 314 19.75 3.06 20.46
N TYR A 315 18.62 2.82 19.79
CA TYR A 315 18.34 3.43 18.47
C TYR A 315 18.01 4.93 18.58
N PHE A 316 17.53 5.35 19.75
CA PHE A 316 16.92 6.66 19.94
C PHE A 316 17.82 7.61 20.75
N ARG A 317 18.01 8.81 20.25
CA ARG A 317 18.56 9.94 20.98
C ARG A 317 17.41 10.73 21.59
N GLY A 318 17.48 11.00 22.90
CA GLY A 318 16.52 11.91 23.54
C GLY A 318 15.12 11.35 23.74
N LEU A 319 14.95 10.03 23.99
CA LEU A 319 13.71 9.52 24.55
C LEU A 319 13.40 10.25 25.87
N PRO A 320 12.17 10.71 26.11
CA PRO A 320 11.83 11.51 27.30
C PRO A 320 12.12 10.76 28.60
N GLU A 321 12.68 11.46 29.57
CA GLU A 321 12.88 10.92 30.93
C GLU A 321 11.54 10.70 31.63
N LYS A 322 11.52 9.78 32.61
CA LYS A 322 10.36 9.56 33.47
C LYS A 322 10.09 10.87 34.25
N GLY A 323 8.81 11.28 34.26
CA GLY A 323 8.39 12.55 34.91
C GLY A 323 8.40 13.77 33.99
N SER A 324 9.00 13.70 32.79
CA SER A 324 8.88 14.78 31.81
C SER A 324 7.46 14.89 31.23
N PRO A 325 7.03 16.07 30.76
CA PRO A 325 5.69 16.24 30.14
C PRO A 325 5.41 15.34 28.94
N LEU A 326 6.45 14.80 28.31
CA LEU A 326 6.34 13.90 27.15
C LEU A 326 6.34 12.41 27.55
N ALA A 327 6.59 12.09 28.83
CA ALA A 327 6.59 10.71 29.31
C ALA A 327 5.20 10.05 29.21
N VAL A 328 4.14 10.82 29.12
CA VAL A 328 2.75 10.34 28.91
C VAL A 328 2.55 9.61 27.58
N PHE A 329 3.49 9.75 26.63
CA PHE A 329 3.44 9.10 25.32
C PHE A 329 4.15 7.74 25.28
N TYR A 330 4.72 7.29 26.42
CA TYR A 330 5.08 5.89 26.58
C TYR A 330 3.84 5.02 26.69
N GLY A 331 3.90 3.85 26.12
CA GLY A 331 2.83 2.87 26.18
C GLY A 331 3.35 1.44 26.29
N ARG A 332 2.44 0.50 26.30
CA ARG A 332 2.72 -0.94 26.25
C ARG A 332 1.89 -1.59 25.16
N GLY A 333 2.45 -2.58 24.48
CA GLY A 333 1.77 -3.31 23.44
C GLY A 333 2.18 -4.78 23.39
N SER A 334 1.40 -5.56 22.67
CA SER A 334 1.69 -6.97 22.37
C SER A 334 1.30 -7.32 20.94
N TRP A 335 0.78 -6.35 20.18
CA TRP A 335 0.41 -6.58 18.78
C TRP A 335 1.65 -6.66 17.90
N GLY A 336 1.89 -7.83 17.37
CA GLY A 336 2.98 -8.15 16.46
C GLY A 336 2.67 -9.45 15.75
N PRO A 337 1.81 -9.42 14.69
CA PRO A 337 1.45 -10.65 13.96
C PRO A 337 2.64 -11.27 13.25
N HIS A 338 3.67 -10.44 12.96
CA HIS A 338 4.89 -10.83 12.26
C HIS A 338 6.12 -10.21 12.90
N GLY A 339 7.30 -10.61 12.39
CA GLY A 339 8.58 -10.00 12.69
C GLY A 339 9.05 -10.20 14.12
N TYR A 340 9.92 -9.30 14.57
CA TYR A 340 10.65 -9.44 15.82
C TYR A 340 9.76 -9.50 17.06
N TYR A 341 8.65 -8.74 17.08
CA TYR A 341 7.77 -8.65 18.24
C TYR A 341 6.60 -9.65 18.23
N LYS A 342 6.57 -10.60 17.28
CA LYS A 342 5.56 -11.67 17.29
C LYS A 342 5.60 -12.46 18.61
N GLY A 343 4.46 -12.49 19.31
CA GLY A 343 4.32 -13.17 20.60
C GLY A 343 4.99 -12.48 21.78
N LYS A 344 5.55 -11.27 21.61
CA LYS A 344 6.23 -10.52 22.67
C LYS A 344 5.37 -9.37 23.20
N ARG A 345 5.52 -9.04 24.49
CA ARG A 345 5.09 -7.76 25.06
C ARG A 345 6.22 -6.76 24.92
N TYR A 346 5.89 -5.49 24.68
CA TYR A 346 6.89 -4.44 24.54
C TYR A 346 6.44 -3.10 25.12
N GLU A 347 7.39 -2.30 25.55
CA GLU A 347 7.21 -0.86 25.75
C GLU A 347 7.22 -0.17 24.39
N SER A 348 6.48 0.91 24.23
CA SER A 348 6.41 1.71 23.01
C SER A 348 6.51 3.20 23.32
N PHE A 349 6.82 4.00 22.29
CA PHE A 349 6.75 5.45 22.35
C PHE A 349 6.01 5.98 21.11
N ASN A 350 5.17 7.00 21.32
CA ASN A 350 4.37 7.61 20.26
C ASN A 350 4.98 8.96 19.85
N PHE A 351 5.79 8.95 18.78
CA PHE A 351 6.43 10.15 18.26
C PHE A 351 5.43 11.16 17.69
N THR A 352 4.38 10.69 16.97
CA THR A 352 3.37 11.60 16.41
C THR A 352 2.71 12.44 17.51
N ALA A 353 2.19 11.81 18.57
CA ALA A 353 1.53 12.52 19.65
C ALA A 353 2.50 13.42 20.44
N ALA A 354 3.74 12.97 20.64
CA ALA A 354 4.77 13.78 21.27
C ALA A 354 5.10 15.03 20.46
N ASN A 355 5.20 14.93 19.15
CA ASN A 355 5.45 16.06 18.26
C ASN A 355 4.25 17.01 18.17
N LEU A 356 3.02 16.48 18.14
CA LEU A 356 1.80 17.29 18.23
C LEU A 356 1.77 18.08 19.55
N ARG A 357 2.18 17.46 20.66
CA ARG A 357 2.30 18.13 21.96
C ARG A 357 3.38 19.24 21.95
N ARG A 358 4.52 19.02 21.31
CA ARG A 358 5.56 20.05 21.11
C ARG A 358 5.03 21.21 20.25
N LYS A 359 4.30 20.87 19.18
CA LYS A 359 3.74 21.82 18.20
C LYS A 359 2.60 22.68 18.78
N TRP A 360 1.69 22.10 19.59
CA TRP A 360 0.42 22.71 19.99
C TRP A 360 0.20 22.82 21.50
N GLY A 361 1.15 22.41 22.32
CA GLY A 361 1.03 22.45 23.77
C GLY A 361 -0.09 21.53 24.30
N ASN A 362 -0.74 21.91 25.38
CA ASN A 362 -1.76 21.09 26.06
C ASN A 362 -3.02 20.84 25.21
N GLY A 363 -3.36 21.76 24.30
CA GLY A 363 -4.53 21.70 23.44
C GLY A 363 -4.36 20.81 22.19
N TRP A 364 -3.26 20.11 22.03
CA TRP A 364 -2.86 19.42 20.83
C TRP A 364 -3.90 18.44 20.25
N LYS A 365 -4.66 17.73 21.11
CA LYS A 365 -5.69 16.78 20.64
C LYS A 365 -6.82 17.47 19.88
N ALA A 366 -7.37 18.54 20.48
CA ALA A 366 -8.45 19.30 19.86
C ALA A 366 -7.94 19.99 18.57
N LYS A 367 -6.71 20.54 18.61
CA LYS A 367 -6.11 21.19 17.45
C LYS A 367 -5.82 20.21 16.32
N HIS A 368 -5.31 19.03 16.64
CA HIS A 368 -5.10 17.97 15.63
C HIS A 368 -6.42 17.55 14.98
N ALA A 369 -7.48 17.36 15.75
CA ALA A 369 -8.78 16.97 15.23
C ALA A 369 -9.40 18.06 14.33
N GLU A 370 -9.32 19.35 14.75
CA GLU A 370 -9.75 20.48 13.92
C GLU A 370 -8.96 20.55 12.61
N LEU A 371 -7.64 20.48 12.74
CA LEU A 371 -6.72 20.58 11.60
C LEU A 371 -6.89 19.42 10.61
N ALA A 372 -7.16 18.21 11.10
CA ALA A 372 -7.44 17.05 10.22
C ALA A 372 -8.63 17.33 9.29
N HIS A 373 -9.75 17.84 9.80
CA HIS A 373 -10.90 18.19 8.97
C HIS A 373 -10.61 19.32 7.97
N ARG A 374 -9.88 20.35 8.40
CA ARG A 374 -9.48 21.47 7.53
C ARG A 374 -8.52 21.01 6.44
N ARG A 375 -7.55 20.17 6.77
CA ARG A 375 -6.63 19.56 5.81
C ARG A 375 -7.38 18.76 4.77
N LEU A 376 -8.22 17.82 5.19
CA LEU A 376 -8.99 16.99 4.26
C LEU A 376 -9.82 17.85 3.31
N ARG A 377 -10.56 18.81 3.83
CA ARG A 377 -11.36 19.72 2.98
C ARG A 377 -10.47 20.51 2.01
N SER A 378 -9.38 21.12 2.50
CA SER A 378 -8.43 21.88 1.69
C SER A 378 -7.72 21.04 0.64
N TRP A 379 -7.46 19.77 0.93
CA TRP A 379 -6.81 18.84 0.01
C TRP A 379 -7.78 18.22 -1.00
N GLY A 380 -9.06 18.52 -0.92
CA GLY A 380 -10.06 17.93 -1.81
C GLY A 380 -10.37 16.46 -1.45
N MET A 381 -10.33 16.14 -0.16
CA MET A 381 -10.74 14.86 0.39
C MET A 381 -12.03 15.02 1.19
N ASN A 382 -12.99 14.13 0.98
CA ASN A 382 -14.32 14.19 1.57
C ASN A 382 -14.66 13.04 2.51
N THR A 383 -13.68 12.18 2.84
CA THR A 383 -13.91 11.00 3.66
C THR A 383 -12.78 10.81 4.69
N VAL A 384 -13.14 10.63 5.96
CA VAL A 384 -12.28 10.07 7.00
C VAL A 384 -12.40 8.55 6.91
N ALA A 385 -11.35 7.88 6.43
CA ALA A 385 -11.45 6.46 6.09
C ALA A 385 -11.07 5.54 7.26
N ASN A 386 -10.75 4.29 6.98
CA ASN A 386 -10.65 3.21 7.97
C ASN A 386 -9.60 3.48 9.08
N TRP A 387 -9.77 2.88 10.24
CA TRP A 387 -8.89 3.00 11.44
C TRP A 387 -8.64 4.41 11.96
N SER A 388 -9.47 5.37 11.58
CA SER A 388 -9.37 6.74 12.07
C SER A 388 -9.92 6.89 13.51
N ASP A 389 -9.49 7.93 14.19
CA ASP A 389 -9.89 8.23 15.58
C ASP A 389 -11.37 8.66 15.64
N SER A 390 -12.14 8.00 16.51
CA SER A 390 -13.53 8.35 16.75
C SER A 390 -13.70 9.77 17.33
N GLY A 391 -12.75 10.28 18.07
CA GLY A 391 -12.73 11.66 18.55
C GLY A 391 -12.62 12.70 17.43
N ILE A 392 -12.17 12.26 16.22
CA ILE A 392 -12.14 13.10 15.02
C ILE A 392 -13.44 12.92 14.23
N TYR A 393 -13.73 11.70 13.73
CA TYR A 393 -14.84 11.52 12.81
C TYR A 393 -16.23 11.76 13.42
N LEU A 394 -16.43 11.53 14.72
CA LEU A 394 -17.69 11.84 15.40
C LEU A 394 -17.94 13.35 15.63
N GLN A 395 -16.99 14.23 15.24
CA GLN A 395 -17.27 15.67 15.15
C GLN A 395 -18.22 16.01 14.00
N ARG A 396 -18.52 15.06 13.08
CA ARG A 396 -19.49 15.23 11.99
C ARG A 396 -19.21 16.44 11.09
N LYS A 397 -17.94 16.62 10.74
CA LYS A 397 -17.47 17.68 9.83
C LYS A 397 -17.04 17.14 8.46
N THR A 398 -16.76 15.86 8.40
CA THR A 398 -16.38 15.12 7.18
C THR A 398 -17.03 13.74 7.24
N PRO A 399 -17.68 13.24 6.18
CA PRO A 399 -18.17 11.86 6.10
C PRO A 399 -17.09 10.85 6.48
N TYR A 400 -17.49 9.71 7.01
CA TYR A 400 -16.55 8.72 7.49
C TYR A 400 -17.04 7.28 7.31
N VAL A 401 -16.10 6.33 7.36
CA VAL A 401 -16.38 4.90 7.45
C VAL A 401 -15.88 4.36 8.78
N VAL A 402 -16.43 3.23 9.22
CA VAL A 402 -16.04 2.60 10.48
C VAL A 402 -15.53 1.18 10.24
N SER A 403 -14.38 0.88 10.85
CA SER A 403 -13.82 -0.46 10.87
C SER A 403 -14.38 -1.28 12.04
N ILE A 404 -14.93 -2.45 11.72
CA ILE A 404 -15.47 -3.40 12.69
C ILE A 404 -14.52 -4.58 12.79
N HIS A 405 -13.74 -4.60 13.87
CA HIS A 405 -12.92 -5.73 14.27
C HIS A 405 -13.45 -6.32 15.57
N PHE A 406 -13.46 -7.63 15.69
CA PHE A 406 -13.87 -8.35 16.89
C PHE A 406 -13.12 -9.68 17.00
N GLY A 407 -12.85 -10.10 18.21
CA GLY A 407 -12.33 -11.43 18.50
C GLY A 407 -13.43 -12.47 18.35
N GLY A 408 -13.11 -13.62 17.81
CA GLY A 408 -14.04 -14.72 17.61
C GLY A 408 -13.33 -16.03 17.32
N PRO A 409 -14.08 -17.15 17.28
CA PRO A 409 -13.53 -18.44 16.90
C PRO A 409 -13.06 -18.43 15.46
N THR A 410 -12.01 -19.21 15.20
CA THR A 410 -11.42 -19.36 13.87
C THR A 410 -11.41 -20.80 13.44
N ILE A 411 -11.36 -21.07 12.15
CA ILE A 411 -11.17 -22.42 11.59
C ILE A 411 -9.71 -22.83 11.88
N GLU A 412 -9.51 -23.85 12.73
CA GLU A 412 -8.17 -24.20 13.22
C GLU A 412 -7.22 -24.61 12.11
N GLY A 413 -7.70 -25.35 11.13
CA GLY A 413 -6.92 -25.77 9.96
C GLY A 413 -6.63 -24.68 8.94
N SER A 414 -7.09 -23.44 9.16
CA SER A 414 -6.80 -22.33 8.25
C SER A 414 -5.50 -21.63 8.61
N GLU A 415 -4.88 -21.03 7.60
CA GLU A 415 -3.71 -20.17 7.74
C GLU A 415 -4.00 -18.81 7.09
N GLY A 416 -3.28 -17.77 7.52
CA GLY A 416 -3.41 -16.45 6.92
C GLY A 416 -2.38 -15.46 7.40
N TYR A 417 -2.13 -14.47 6.54
CA TYR A 417 -1.15 -13.42 6.83
C TYR A 417 -1.51 -12.64 8.10
N TRP A 418 -2.77 -12.24 8.26
CA TRP A 418 -3.25 -11.52 9.45
C TRP A 418 -3.86 -12.43 10.52
N GLY A 419 -3.84 -13.73 10.31
CA GLY A 419 -4.40 -14.73 11.22
C GLY A 419 -5.30 -15.74 10.54
N LYS A 420 -5.84 -16.67 11.32
CA LYS A 420 -6.74 -17.71 10.84
C LYS A 420 -8.08 -17.14 10.38
N PHE A 421 -8.74 -17.84 9.45
CA PHE A 421 -10.06 -17.44 8.94
C PHE A 421 -11.14 -17.62 10.02
N PRO A 422 -12.10 -16.69 10.17
CA PRO A 422 -13.19 -16.83 11.15
C PRO A 422 -14.06 -18.05 10.90
N ASP A 423 -14.44 -18.79 11.96
CA ASP A 423 -15.44 -19.85 11.86
C ASP A 423 -16.85 -19.26 11.93
N VAL A 424 -17.43 -19.05 10.76
CA VAL A 424 -18.76 -18.43 10.59
C VAL A 424 -19.91 -19.37 11.00
N PHE A 425 -19.65 -20.67 11.16
CA PHE A 425 -20.61 -21.65 11.62
C PHE A 425 -20.66 -21.78 13.16
N HIS A 426 -19.72 -21.13 13.84
CA HIS A 426 -19.70 -21.07 15.30
C HIS A 426 -20.54 -19.88 15.80
N ASP A 427 -21.45 -20.12 16.74
CA ASP A 427 -22.32 -19.06 17.31
C ASP A 427 -21.55 -17.87 17.87
N GLY A 428 -20.34 -18.11 18.36
CA GLY A 428 -19.44 -17.08 18.85
C GLY A 428 -19.06 -16.01 17.81
N PHE A 429 -19.05 -16.36 16.50
CA PHE A 429 -18.81 -15.39 15.42
C PHE A 429 -19.94 -14.35 15.38
N ARG A 430 -21.18 -14.78 15.22
CA ARG A 430 -22.35 -13.89 15.21
C ARG A 430 -22.48 -13.11 16.51
N GLY A 431 -22.32 -13.78 17.65
CA GLY A 431 -22.40 -13.17 18.97
C GLY A 431 -21.32 -12.10 19.19
N GLY A 432 -20.08 -12.35 18.78
CA GLY A 432 -18.97 -11.40 18.84
C GLY A 432 -19.20 -10.16 17.98
N LEU A 433 -19.60 -10.36 16.72
CA LEU A 433 -19.93 -9.28 15.80
C LEU A 433 -21.08 -8.41 16.34
N ARG A 434 -22.15 -9.06 16.84
CA ARG A 434 -23.30 -8.38 17.44
C ARG A 434 -22.90 -7.49 18.61
N ARG A 435 -22.09 -7.99 19.55
CA ARG A 435 -21.60 -7.21 20.69
C ARG A 435 -20.74 -6.03 20.20
N ARG A 436 -19.87 -6.24 19.22
CA ARG A 436 -19.03 -5.16 18.67
C ARG A 436 -19.87 -4.06 18.02
N LEU A 437 -20.85 -4.41 17.19
CA LEU A 437 -21.74 -3.45 16.54
C LEU A 437 -22.68 -2.74 17.53
N ALA A 438 -23.09 -3.40 18.63
CA ALA A 438 -23.87 -2.74 19.68
C ALA A 438 -23.12 -1.56 20.32
N GLY A 439 -21.77 -1.59 20.34
CA GLY A 439 -20.94 -0.50 20.81
C GLY A 439 -20.94 0.74 19.90
N GLU A 440 -21.55 0.66 18.71
CA GLU A 440 -21.71 1.81 17.80
C GLU A 440 -23.03 2.58 18.04
N LYS A 441 -23.93 2.06 18.88
CA LYS A 441 -25.16 2.78 19.29
C LYS A 441 -24.82 4.11 19.97
N GLY A 442 -25.48 5.19 19.54
CA GLY A 442 -25.20 6.54 20.01
C GLY A 442 -23.91 7.17 19.44
N LYS A 443 -23.19 6.45 18.58
CA LYS A 443 -21.98 6.93 17.90
C LYS A 443 -22.23 6.98 16.39
N SER A 444 -21.82 5.91 15.67
CA SER A 444 -21.93 5.83 14.22
C SER A 444 -23.21 5.17 13.71
N ALA A 445 -23.89 4.36 14.55
CA ALA A 445 -25.11 3.69 14.14
C ALA A 445 -26.27 4.69 14.01
N GLY A 446 -26.79 4.81 12.79
CA GLY A 446 -27.82 5.79 12.43
C GLY A 446 -27.31 7.21 12.26
N ASP A 447 -26.01 7.43 12.18
CA ASP A 447 -25.40 8.73 11.89
C ASP A 447 -25.39 8.99 10.37
N PRO A 448 -26.01 10.06 9.86
CA PRO A 448 -25.96 10.45 8.45
C PRO A 448 -24.55 10.70 7.89
N TRP A 449 -23.58 11.04 8.75
CA TRP A 449 -22.20 11.25 8.35
C TRP A 449 -21.43 9.94 8.17
N CYS A 450 -21.92 8.85 8.76
CA CYS A 450 -21.33 7.51 8.59
C CYS A 450 -21.78 6.91 7.24
N ILE A 451 -20.85 6.75 6.31
CA ILE A 451 -21.10 6.08 5.03
C ILE A 451 -21.46 4.62 5.28
N GLY A 452 -20.69 3.92 6.11
CA GLY A 452 -20.94 2.52 6.40
C GLY A 452 -19.79 1.84 7.17
N TYR A 453 -19.90 0.51 7.20
CA TYR A 453 -19.03 -0.37 7.98
C TYR A 453 -18.25 -1.32 7.09
N PHE A 454 -16.93 -1.40 7.29
CA PHE A 454 -16.12 -2.53 6.88
C PHE A 454 -16.08 -3.56 8.00
N VAL A 455 -16.35 -4.83 7.73
CA VAL A 455 -16.25 -5.91 8.71
C VAL A 455 -15.11 -6.84 8.34
N GLY A 456 -14.10 -6.92 9.19
CA GLY A 456 -12.84 -7.58 8.88
C GLY A 456 -11.94 -6.76 7.94
N ASN A 457 -10.72 -7.25 7.73
CA ASN A 457 -9.76 -6.68 6.80
C ASN A 457 -8.82 -7.76 6.30
N GLU A 458 -8.66 -7.86 4.98
CA GLU A 458 -7.68 -8.74 4.31
C GLU A 458 -7.69 -10.18 4.83
N LEU A 459 -8.90 -10.73 5.03
CA LEU A 459 -9.04 -12.11 5.43
C LEU A 459 -8.40 -13.04 4.39
N SER A 460 -7.84 -14.15 4.86
CA SER A 460 -7.15 -15.10 4.01
C SER A 460 -8.15 -16.03 3.29
N TRP A 461 -8.73 -15.51 2.22
CA TRP A 461 -9.69 -16.24 1.40
C TRP A 461 -9.05 -17.41 0.63
N GLY A 462 -7.75 -17.34 0.33
CA GLY A 462 -7.00 -18.39 -0.35
C GLY A 462 -7.52 -18.73 -1.76
N ASN A 463 -7.28 -19.98 -2.16
CA ASN A 463 -7.81 -20.52 -3.40
C ASN A 463 -9.25 -21.00 -3.20
N GLU A 464 -9.95 -21.39 -4.26
CA GLU A 464 -11.36 -21.80 -4.25
C GLU A 464 -11.68 -23.07 -3.46
N ASP A 465 -10.67 -23.81 -3.02
CA ASP A 465 -10.78 -25.00 -2.18
C ASP A 465 -10.32 -24.78 -0.72
N SER A 466 -9.65 -23.65 -0.44
CA SER A 466 -8.90 -23.44 0.81
C SER A 466 -9.75 -23.54 2.07
N LEU A 467 -10.97 -22.97 2.09
CA LEU A 467 -11.85 -23.04 3.26
C LEU A 467 -12.39 -24.46 3.50
N GLY A 468 -12.66 -25.21 2.43
CA GLY A 468 -13.07 -26.63 2.52
C GLY A 468 -11.94 -27.49 3.08
N VAL A 469 -10.74 -27.35 2.56
CA VAL A 469 -9.56 -28.06 3.08
C VAL A 469 -9.32 -27.68 4.55
N ALA A 470 -9.35 -26.38 4.87
CA ALA A 470 -9.16 -25.90 6.24
C ALA A 470 -10.18 -26.51 7.22
N ALA A 471 -11.45 -26.60 6.83
CA ALA A 471 -12.49 -27.24 7.63
C ALA A 471 -12.21 -28.73 7.87
N LEU A 472 -11.80 -29.48 6.83
CA LEU A 472 -11.54 -30.91 6.94
C LEU A 472 -10.34 -31.25 7.82
N VAL A 473 -9.27 -30.47 7.77
CA VAL A 473 -8.06 -30.68 8.58
C VAL A 473 -8.19 -30.14 10.01
N SER A 474 -9.29 -29.49 10.34
CA SER A 474 -9.62 -29.03 11.69
C SER A 474 -10.05 -30.19 12.62
N PRO A 475 -10.12 -29.99 13.94
CA PRO A 475 -10.65 -30.97 14.90
C PRO A 475 -12.07 -31.41 14.59
N PRO A 476 -12.50 -32.59 15.04
CA PRO A 476 -13.83 -33.14 14.75
C PRO A 476 -14.99 -32.31 15.33
N ASP A 477 -14.76 -31.58 16.40
CA ASP A 477 -15.75 -30.71 17.04
C ASP A 477 -15.85 -29.30 16.40
N GLN A 478 -14.96 -28.95 15.45
CA GLN A 478 -14.97 -27.67 14.74
C GLN A 478 -16.32 -27.47 14.01
N PRO A 479 -17.07 -26.38 14.27
CA PRO A 479 -18.37 -26.16 13.63
C PRO A 479 -18.30 -26.11 12.09
N ALA A 480 -17.27 -25.49 11.50
CA ALA A 480 -17.08 -25.51 10.05
C ALA A 480 -16.93 -26.94 9.50
N LYS A 481 -16.21 -27.84 10.21
CA LYS A 481 -16.06 -29.22 9.81
C LYS A 481 -17.39 -29.99 9.92
N LYS A 482 -18.12 -29.80 11.02
CA LYS A 482 -19.45 -30.40 11.19
C LYS A 482 -20.41 -29.99 10.08
N ALA A 483 -20.41 -28.72 9.72
CA ALA A 483 -21.22 -28.19 8.62
C ALA A 483 -20.82 -28.83 7.28
N PHE A 484 -19.53 -28.97 6.99
CA PHE A 484 -19.08 -29.62 5.76
C PHE A 484 -19.43 -31.13 5.74
N LEU A 485 -19.23 -31.83 6.85
CA LEU A 485 -19.64 -33.26 6.94
C LEU A 485 -21.15 -33.45 6.77
N ALA A 486 -21.97 -32.53 7.27
CA ALA A 486 -23.41 -32.56 7.04
C ALA A 486 -23.75 -32.39 5.55
N ASP A 487 -23.10 -31.48 4.85
CA ASP A 487 -23.25 -31.29 3.40
C ASP A 487 -22.82 -32.53 2.61
N LEU A 488 -21.68 -33.16 2.97
CA LEU A 488 -21.21 -34.39 2.35
C LEU A 488 -22.17 -35.55 2.60
N LYS A 489 -22.70 -35.68 3.82
CA LYS A 489 -23.71 -36.72 4.15
C LYS A 489 -24.99 -36.54 3.33
N ALA A 490 -25.44 -35.30 3.17
CA ALA A 490 -26.61 -35.01 2.33
C ALA A 490 -26.35 -35.33 0.84
N THR A 491 -25.14 -35.14 0.37
CA THR A 491 -24.74 -35.35 -1.05
C THR A 491 -24.57 -36.86 -1.34
N TYR A 492 -23.89 -37.61 -0.48
CA TYR A 492 -23.46 -38.98 -0.76
C TYR A 492 -24.27 -40.04 -0.06
N ALA A 493 -25.00 -39.70 0.98
CA ALA A 493 -25.76 -40.59 1.86
C ALA A 493 -24.91 -41.65 2.62
N THR A 494 -23.99 -42.36 1.93
CA THR A 494 -23.10 -43.36 2.53
C THR A 494 -21.62 -42.98 2.37
N ILE A 495 -20.80 -43.46 3.32
CA ILE A 495 -19.36 -43.25 3.28
C ILE A 495 -18.70 -43.93 2.08
N ASP A 496 -19.24 -45.06 1.62
CA ASP A 496 -18.71 -45.80 0.48
C ASP A 496 -18.85 -44.99 -0.84
N LYS A 497 -19.98 -44.30 -1.02
CA LYS A 497 -20.19 -43.43 -2.17
C LYS A 497 -19.20 -42.26 -2.17
N LEU A 498 -18.95 -41.66 -1.02
CA LEU A 498 -17.92 -40.63 -0.88
C LEU A 498 -16.52 -41.19 -1.14
N ASN A 499 -16.20 -42.36 -0.57
CA ASN A 499 -14.92 -43.03 -0.81
C ASN A 499 -14.67 -43.28 -2.29
N ALA A 500 -15.67 -43.76 -3.00
CA ALA A 500 -15.62 -44.01 -4.44
C ALA A 500 -15.34 -42.70 -5.20
N ALA A 501 -16.02 -41.58 -4.85
CA ALA A 501 -15.85 -40.28 -5.49
C ALA A 501 -14.45 -39.68 -5.21
N TRP A 502 -14.00 -39.71 -3.96
CA TRP A 502 -12.74 -39.11 -3.55
C TRP A 502 -11.52 -40.01 -3.71
N GLY A 503 -11.74 -41.34 -3.93
CA GLY A 503 -10.70 -42.37 -3.94
C GLY A 503 -10.07 -42.58 -2.57
N THR A 504 -10.88 -42.53 -1.54
CA THR A 504 -10.49 -42.72 -0.13
C THR A 504 -11.01 -44.06 0.41
N LYS A 505 -10.62 -44.40 1.63
CA LYS A 505 -11.02 -45.63 2.31
C LYS A 505 -11.41 -45.39 3.77
N HIS A 506 -12.23 -44.35 4.03
CA HIS A 506 -12.72 -44.07 5.38
C HIS A 506 -13.68 -45.17 5.79
N ALA A 507 -13.47 -45.77 6.97
CA ALA A 507 -14.31 -46.85 7.48
C ALA A 507 -15.74 -46.39 7.84
N SER A 508 -15.91 -45.12 8.15
CA SER A 508 -17.20 -44.54 8.53
C SER A 508 -17.17 -43.01 8.40
N TRP A 509 -18.33 -42.37 8.51
CA TRP A 509 -18.42 -40.92 8.64
C TRP A 509 -17.69 -40.39 9.87
N GLN A 510 -17.65 -41.20 10.97
CA GLN A 510 -16.88 -40.81 12.16
C GLN A 510 -15.36 -40.84 11.88
N ALA A 511 -14.87 -41.87 11.16
CA ALA A 511 -13.46 -41.93 10.75
C ALA A 511 -13.05 -40.74 9.88
N LEU A 512 -13.92 -40.24 9.00
CA LEU A 512 -13.69 -39.02 8.25
C LEU A 512 -13.71 -37.77 9.17
N ALA A 513 -14.62 -37.73 10.16
CA ALA A 513 -14.68 -36.64 11.12
C ALA A 513 -13.40 -36.54 11.95
N ASP A 514 -12.86 -37.70 12.39
CA ASP A 514 -11.64 -37.76 13.21
C ASP A 514 -10.36 -37.51 12.41
N SER A 515 -10.41 -37.75 11.08
CA SER A 515 -9.27 -37.47 10.19
C SER A 515 -8.94 -35.98 10.13
N ARG A 516 -7.65 -35.66 10.26
CA ARG A 516 -7.12 -34.29 10.05
C ARG A 516 -6.28 -34.21 8.75
N THR A 517 -6.52 -35.13 7.83
CA THR A 517 -5.79 -35.20 6.56
C THR A 517 -6.56 -34.47 5.45
N ALA A 518 -5.87 -33.69 4.66
CA ALA A 518 -6.45 -33.05 3.48
C ALA A 518 -6.86 -34.12 2.44
N PRO A 519 -8.03 -33.98 1.79
CA PRO A 519 -8.45 -34.90 0.72
C PRO A 519 -7.58 -34.69 -0.53
N ASN A 520 -7.68 -35.65 -1.45
CA ASN A 520 -7.18 -35.42 -2.81
C ASN A 520 -7.99 -34.29 -3.46
N ARG A 521 -7.37 -33.12 -3.60
CA ARG A 521 -8.06 -31.90 -4.06
C ARG A 521 -8.70 -32.07 -5.44
N SER A 522 -8.04 -32.75 -6.38
CA SER A 522 -8.56 -32.93 -7.73
C SER A 522 -9.82 -33.79 -7.75
N ARG A 523 -9.93 -34.80 -6.88
CA ARG A 523 -11.12 -35.65 -6.78
C ARG A 523 -12.24 -35.03 -5.94
N ALA A 524 -11.89 -34.24 -4.92
CA ALA A 524 -12.84 -33.58 -4.03
C ALA A 524 -13.23 -32.15 -4.50
N THR A 525 -12.75 -31.69 -5.67
CA THR A 525 -12.89 -30.31 -6.15
C THR A 525 -14.33 -29.79 -6.04
N ALA A 526 -15.32 -30.52 -6.54
CA ALA A 526 -16.73 -30.09 -6.55
C ALA A 526 -17.26 -29.82 -5.13
N ASP A 527 -16.95 -30.72 -4.19
CA ASP A 527 -17.39 -30.60 -2.80
C ASP A 527 -16.67 -29.48 -2.06
N LEU A 528 -15.36 -29.36 -2.25
CA LEU A 528 -14.56 -28.30 -1.68
C LEU A 528 -15.05 -26.92 -2.15
N HIS A 529 -15.32 -26.77 -3.44
CA HIS A 529 -15.83 -25.54 -4.05
C HIS A 529 -17.26 -25.21 -3.58
N ARG A 530 -18.12 -26.22 -3.45
CA ARG A 530 -19.50 -26.05 -2.93
C ARG A 530 -19.46 -25.55 -1.49
N PHE A 531 -18.69 -26.22 -0.62
CA PHE A 531 -18.54 -25.81 0.77
C PHE A 531 -17.88 -24.41 0.88
N TYR A 532 -16.84 -24.14 0.07
CA TYR A 532 -16.22 -22.81 0.03
C TYR A 532 -17.26 -21.71 -0.22
N SER A 533 -18.10 -21.90 -1.25
CA SER A 533 -19.14 -20.93 -1.60
C SER A 533 -20.15 -20.76 -0.45
N ALA A 534 -20.58 -21.86 0.18
CA ALA A 534 -21.48 -21.83 1.33
C ALA A 534 -20.88 -21.09 2.54
N ALA A 535 -19.61 -21.33 2.85
CA ALA A 535 -18.89 -20.64 3.91
C ALA A 535 -18.72 -19.14 3.64
N ALA A 536 -18.34 -18.78 2.40
CA ALA A 536 -18.22 -17.39 2.00
C ALA A 536 -19.57 -16.66 2.06
N GLU A 537 -20.64 -17.26 1.55
CA GLU A 537 -21.99 -16.69 1.63
C GLU A 537 -22.46 -16.55 3.09
N ALA A 538 -22.20 -17.55 3.93
CA ALA A 538 -22.53 -17.48 5.37
C ALA A 538 -21.82 -16.28 6.05
N TYR A 539 -20.53 -16.06 5.72
CA TYR A 539 -19.78 -14.90 6.25
C TYR A 539 -20.46 -13.58 5.89
N PHE A 540 -20.66 -13.31 4.60
CA PHE A 540 -21.22 -12.03 4.15
C PHE A 540 -22.69 -11.85 4.59
N ARG A 541 -23.47 -12.92 4.61
CA ARG A 541 -24.85 -12.90 5.09
C ARG A 541 -24.93 -12.52 6.57
N VAL A 542 -24.16 -13.20 7.43
CA VAL A 542 -24.13 -12.89 8.87
C VAL A 542 -23.65 -11.45 9.12
N CYS A 543 -22.60 -11.02 8.41
CA CYS A 543 -22.11 -9.64 8.51
C CYS A 543 -23.18 -8.63 8.10
N ARG A 544 -23.89 -8.84 6.98
CA ARG A 544 -24.98 -7.97 6.54
C ARG A 544 -26.12 -7.91 7.55
N GLU A 545 -26.58 -9.07 8.01
CA GLU A 545 -27.68 -9.16 8.96
C GLU A 545 -27.40 -8.38 10.25
N GLU A 546 -26.20 -8.56 10.82
CA GLU A 546 -25.81 -7.87 12.04
C GLU A 546 -25.54 -6.37 11.84
N CYS A 547 -24.93 -5.97 10.71
CA CYS A 547 -24.78 -4.56 10.36
C CYS A 547 -26.13 -3.87 10.19
N LYS A 548 -27.05 -4.48 9.42
CA LYS A 548 -28.37 -3.90 9.18
C LYS A 548 -29.26 -3.93 10.42
N ARG A 549 -29.07 -4.87 11.32
CA ARG A 549 -29.75 -4.88 12.62
C ARG A 549 -29.29 -3.72 13.52
N ALA A 550 -27.98 -3.42 13.56
CA ALA A 550 -27.43 -2.34 14.37
C ALA A 550 -27.64 -0.96 13.74
N ALA A 551 -27.53 -0.87 12.41
CA ALA A 551 -27.55 0.39 11.64
C ALA A 551 -28.22 0.18 10.28
N PRO A 552 -29.56 0.07 10.23
CA PRO A 552 -30.30 -0.36 9.02
C PRO A 552 -30.10 0.54 7.81
N LYS A 553 -29.81 1.82 8.02
CA LYS A 553 -29.65 2.82 6.96
C LYS A 553 -28.18 3.03 6.52
N ASN A 554 -27.18 2.62 7.32
CA ASN A 554 -25.78 2.72 6.93
C ASN A 554 -25.36 1.53 6.04
N LEU A 555 -24.36 1.73 5.20
CA LEU A 555 -23.93 0.72 4.22
C LEU A 555 -23.08 -0.38 4.88
N TYR A 556 -23.19 -1.60 4.36
CA TYR A 556 -22.22 -2.66 4.58
C TYR A 556 -21.22 -2.68 3.41
N LEU A 557 -19.96 -2.37 3.70
CA LEU A 557 -18.91 -2.11 2.70
C LEU A 557 -17.99 -3.30 2.46
N GLY A 558 -18.34 -4.49 2.96
CA GLY A 558 -17.54 -5.71 2.79
C GLY A 558 -16.34 -5.80 3.72
N CYS A 559 -15.29 -6.54 3.31
CA CYS A 559 -14.16 -6.94 4.16
C CYS A 559 -12.78 -6.53 3.62
N ARG A 560 -12.70 -5.61 2.66
CA ARG A 560 -11.44 -5.06 2.12
C ARG A 560 -10.52 -6.18 1.59
N PHE A 561 -10.94 -6.81 0.51
CA PHE A 561 -10.21 -7.91 -0.11
C PHE A 561 -8.78 -7.53 -0.52
N ALA A 562 -7.79 -8.35 -0.12
CA ALA A 562 -6.43 -8.32 -0.67
C ALA A 562 -6.15 -9.57 -1.50
N TRP A 563 -6.25 -10.73 -0.89
CA TRP A 563 -6.15 -12.04 -1.55
C TRP A 563 -7.53 -12.66 -1.66
N VAL A 564 -8.08 -12.71 -2.85
CA VAL A 564 -9.46 -13.11 -3.09
C VAL A 564 -9.57 -13.91 -4.40
N ASN A 565 -10.48 -14.88 -4.40
CA ASN A 565 -10.90 -15.64 -5.57
C ASN A 565 -12.33 -15.27 -6.00
N ASP A 566 -12.75 -15.75 -7.15
CA ASP A 566 -14.05 -15.40 -7.74
C ASP A 566 -15.23 -15.82 -6.88
N ARG A 567 -15.16 -16.97 -6.16
CA ARG A 567 -16.24 -17.44 -5.29
C ARG A 567 -16.50 -16.50 -4.13
N ALA A 568 -15.44 -16.04 -3.47
CA ALA A 568 -15.56 -15.04 -2.39
C ALA A 568 -16.08 -13.69 -2.91
N ALA A 569 -15.62 -13.24 -4.07
CA ALA A 569 -16.12 -12.00 -4.68
C ALA A 569 -17.60 -12.10 -5.06
N ARG A 570 -18.05 -13.25 -5.60
CA ARG A 570 -19.47 -13.52 -5.91
C ARG A 570 -20.34 -13.58 -4.64
N ALA A 571 -19.83 -14.18 -3.57
CA ALA A 571 -20.52 -14.18 -2.27
C ALA A 571 -20.66 -12.76 -1.71
N ALA A 572 -19.60 -11.94 -1.77
CA ALA A 572 -19.65 -10.55 -1.35
C ALA A 572 -20.68 -9.74 -2.13
N ALA A 573 -20.76 -9.93 -3.46
CA ALA A 573 -21.71 -9.24 -4.32
C ALA A 573 -23.19 -9.54 -4.00
N LYS A 574 -23.48 -10.69 -3.39
CA LYS A 574 -24.86 -11.02 -2.96
C LYS A 574 -25.31 -10.25 -1.71
N PHE A 575 -24.37 -9.88 -0.85
CA PHE A 575 -24.71 -9.40 0.49
C PHE A 575 -24.18 -8.01 0.83
N CYS A 576 -23.12 -7.52 0.17
CA CYS A 576 -22.61 -6.18 0.41
C CYS A 576 -23.43 -5.13 -0.34
N ASP A 577 -23.56 -3.93 0.25
CA ASP A 577 -24.09 -2.76 -0.47
C ASP A 577 -23.00 -2.20 -1.41
N VAL A 578 -21.72 -2.31 -1.02
CA VAL A 578 -20.54 -1.97 -1.80
C VAL A 578 -19.48 -3.04 -1.54
N VAL A 579 -18.84 -3.57 -2.58
CA VAL A 579 -17.73 -4.51 -2.44
C VAL A 579 -16.43 -3.73 -2.28
N SER A 580 -15.52 -4.18 -1.40
CA SER A 580 -14.28 -3.45 -1.13
C SER A 580 -13.02 -4.28 -1.38
N TYR A 581 -12.00 -3.60 -1.90
CA TYR A 581 -10.69 -4.19 -2.19
C TYR A 581 -9.56 -3.29 -1.68
N ASN A 582 -8.45 -3.90 -1.24
CA ASN A 582 -7.19 -3.24 -0.99
C ASN A 582 -6.28 -3.52 -2.19
N PHE A 583 -6.06 -2.52 -3.05
CA PHE A 583 -5.33 -2.70 -4.30
C PHE A 583 -4.07 -1.86 -4.36
N TYR A 584 -2.99 -2.47 -3.97
CA TYR A 584 -1.63 -1.95 -4.12
C TYR A 584 -1.10 -2.24 -5.53
N ARG A 585 -1.53 -1.45 -6.50
CA ARG A 585 -1.17 -1.51 -7.93
C ARG A 585 -0.81 -0.11 -8.42
N TYR A 586 -0.22 0.00 -9.59
CA TYR A 586 0.04 1.31 -10.20
C TYR A 586 -1.19 1.88 -10.93
N SER A 587 -2.16 1.05 -11.28
CA SER A 587 -3.43 1.46 -11.89
C SER A 587 -4.57 0.52 -11.51
N VAL A 588 -5.80 1.07 -11.47
CA VAL A 588 -7.07 0.36 -11.32
C VAL A 588 -8.08 0.77 -12.40
N ALA A 589 -7.62 1.45 -13.45
CA ALA A 589 -8.50 1.94 -14.53
C ALA A 589 -9.27 0.80 -15.21
N ASP A 590 -8.62 -0.33 -15.44
CA ASP A 590 -9.16 -1.53 -16.08
C ASP A 590 -9.63 -2.60 -15.09
N PHE A 591 -9.74 -2.27 -13.80
CA PHE A 591 -10.31 -3.19 -12.84
C PHE A 591 -11.75 -3.56 -13.22
N ARG A 592 -12.08 -4.84 -13.11
CA ARG A 592 -13.44 -5.37 -13.25
C ARG A 592 -13.68 -6.45 -12.20
N LEU A 593 -14.89 -6.52 -11.70
CA LEU A 593 -15.37 -7.67 -10.93
C LEU A 593 -15.42 -8.93 -11.82
N PRO A 594 -15.48 -10.13 -11.23
CA PRO A 594 -15.74 -11.36 -11.98
C PRO A 594 -16.92 -11.22 -12.93
N ALA A 595 -16.82 -11.85 -14.11
CA ALA A 595 -17.84 -11.75 -15.17
C ALA A 595 -19.26 -11.99 -14.65
N GLY A 596 -20.20 -11.17 -15.11
CA GLY A 596 -21.61 -11.20 -14.70
C GLY A 596 -21.92 -10.46 -13.39
N LEU A 597 -20.94 -9.86 -12.72
CA LEU A 597 -21.17 -9.04 -11.54
C LEU A 597 -21.14 -7.54 -11.91
N ASP A 598 -22.17 -6.83 -11.52
CA ASP A 598 -22.27 -5.38 -11.67
C ASP A 598 -22.65 -4.74 -10.32
N MET A 599 -21.65 -4.42 -9.54
CA MET A 599 -21.76 -3.85 -8.20
C MET A 599 -20.84 -2.64 -8.04
N PRO A 600 -21.20 -1.68 -7.18
CA PRO A 600 -20.29 -0.62 -6.79
C PRO A 600 -19.12 -1.20 -5.99
N VAL A 601 -17.93 -0.70 -6.28
CA VAL A 601 -16.68 -1.14 -5.62
C VAL A 601 -15.97 0.05 -5.04
N ILE A 602 -15.42 -0.10 -3.83
CA ILE A 602 -14.56 0.89 -3.21
C ILE A 602 -13.15 0.30 -3.01
N ILE A 603 -12.13 1.07 -3.36
CA ILE A 603 -10.76 0.75 -3.00
C ILE A 603 -10.54 1.21 -1.57
N GLY A 604 -10.34 0.24 -0.66
CA GLY A 604 -10.16 0.49 0.76
C GLY A 604 -8.74 0.90 1.13
N GLU A 605 -7.73 0.42 0.36
CA GLU A 605 -6.34 0.79 0.55
C GLU A 605 -5.58 0.86 -0.76
N PHE A 606 -4.75 1.89 -0.91
CA PHE A 606 -3.65 1.98 -1.86
C PHE A 606 -2.62 2.99 -1.36
N HIS A 607 -1.37 2.82 -1.74
CA HIS A 607 -0.33 3.84 -1.52
C HIS A 607 0.82 3.74 -2.52
N PHE A 608 1.61 4.80 -2.54
CA PHE A 608 2.93 4.89 -3.12
C PHE A 608 3.88 5.48 -2.09
N GLY A 609 5.14 5.07 -2.09
CA GLY A 609 6.13 5.59 -1.16
C GLY A 609 7.49 5.79 -1.81
N ALA A 610 8.23 6.76 -1.28
CA ALA A 610 9.58 7.12 -1.70
C ALA A 610 10.54 7.11 -0.49
N LEU A 611 11.85 7.19 -0.71
CA LEU A 611 12.85 7.12 0.37
C LEU A 611 13.69 8.39 0.51
N ASP A 612 13.29 9.47 -0.14
CA ASP A 612 14.02 10.74 -0.20
C ASP A 612 13.72 11.69 0.98
N ARG A 613 12.96 11.23 1.97
CA ARG A 613 12.61 11.98 3.19
C ARG A 613 12.93 11.22 4.48
N GLY A 614 14.04 10.47 4.49
CA GLY A 614 14.66 9.93 5.71
C GLY A 614 14.04 8.67 6.31
N MET A 615 13.18 7.97 5.59
CA MET A 615 12.68 6.64 5.98
C MET A 615 13.33 5.52 5.15
N PHE A 616 13.02 4.26 5.48
CA PHE A 616 13.78 3.11 4.98
C PHE A 616 12.94 2.10 4.18
N HIS A 617 11.62 2.32 4.07
CA HIS A 617 10.74 1.44 3.31
C HIS A 617 9.66 2.22 2.58
N THR A 618 9.48 1.93 1.29
CA THR A 618 8.51 2.61 0.43
C THR A 618 7.07 2.13 0.61
N GLY A 619 6.85 1.12 1.43
CA GLY A 619 5.58 0.38 1.39
C GLY A 619 5.52 -0.57 0.19
N LEU A 620 4.30 -0.91 -0.23
CA LEU A 620 4.04 -1.97 -1.22
C LEU A 620 4.19 -1.52 -2.68
N ARG A 621 4.20 -0.21 -2.93
CA ARG A 621 4.43 0.36 -4.28
C ARG A 621 5.44 1.48 -4.18
N ARG A 622 6.59 1.21 -4.78
CA ARG A 622 7.73 2.11 -4.77
C ARG A 622 7.58 3.21 -5.83
N THR A 623 8.08 4.39 -5.49
CA THR A 623 8.35 5.51 -6.39
C THR A 623 9.79 6.00 -6.21
N ASN A 624 10.28 6.78 -7.15
CA ASN A 624 11.67 7.23 -7.14
C ASN A 624 11.89 8.31 -6.07
N ASP A 625 10.97 9.27 -5.99
CA ASP A 625 10.98 10.42 -5.09
C ASP A 625 9.56 10.91 -4.81
N GLN A 626 9.40 12.06 -4.14
CA GLN A 626 8.09 12.62 -3.83
C GLN A 626 7.35 13.15 -5.06
N ASP A 627 8.03 13.58 -6.11
CA ASP A 627 7.40 14.04 -7.36
C ASP A 627 6.80 12.85 -8.11
N ASP A 628 7.56 11.77 -8.31
CA ASP A 628 7.05 10.53 -8.89
C ASP A 628 5.89 9.93 -8.05
N ARG A 629 5.99 10.04 -6.71
CA ARG A 629 4.91 9.66 -5.80
C ARG A 629 3.63 10.45 -6.06
N ALA A 630 3.76 11.76 -6.22
CA ALA A 630 2.65 12.65 -6.55
C ALA A 630 2.03 12.30 -7.92
N ASP A 631 2.85 12.00 -8.91
CA ASP A 631 2.38 11.62 -10.25
C ASP A 631 1.68 10.25 -10.26
N LYS A 632 2.20 9.25 -9.54
CA LYS A 632 1.53 7.94 -9.40
C LYS A 632 0.21 8.08 -8.66
N TYR A 633 0.12 8.98 -7.66
CA TYR A 633 -1.16 9.30 -7.01
C TYR A 633 -2.19 9.84 -8.01
N ARG A 634 -1.81 10.86 -8.81
CA ARG A 634 -2.71 11.43 -9.85
C ARG A 634 -3.19 10.38 -10.84
N GLN A 635 -2.26 9.57 -11.35
CA GLN A 635 -2.56 8.51 -12.33
C GLN A 635 -3.53 7.48 -11.76
N TYR A 636 -3.28 7.00 -10.54
CA TYR A 636 -4.11 5.99 -9.89
C TYR A 636 -5.54 6.49 -9.65
N VAL A 637 -5.67 7.66 -9.02
CA VAL A 637 -7.01 8.18 -8.65
C VAL A 637 -7.78 8.63 -9.88
N ARG A 638 -7.16 9.22 -10.90
CA ARG A 638 -7.82 9.51 -12.18
C ARG A 638 -8.29 8.24 -12.89
N GLY A 639 -7.47 7.19 -12.89
CA GLY A 639 -7.87 5.87 -13.38
C GLY A 639 -9.06 5.29 -12.60
N ALA A 640 -9.07 5.43 -11.28
CA ALA A 640 -10.20 5.02 -10.44
C ALA A 640 -11.47 5.82 -10.73
N LEU A 641 -11.35 7.13 -10.90
CA LEU A 641 -12.47 8.02 -11.26
C LEU A 641 -13.06 7.67 -12.63
N SER A 642 -12.25 7.26 -13.59
CA SER A 642 -12.70 6.83 -14.92
C SER A 642 -13.38 5.46 -14.93
N ASN A 643 -13.07 4.60 -13.95
CA ASN A 643 -13.63 3.26 -13.86
C ASN A 643 -15.12 3.31 -13.46
N PRO A 644 -16.05 2.71 -14.24
CA PRO A 644 -17.50 2.82 -13.99
C PRO A 644 -17.98 2.11 -12.72
N GLN A 645 -17.22 1.12 -12.20
CA GLN A 645 -17.59 0.38 -11.00
C GLN A 645 -17.09 1.03 -9.71
N LEU A 646 -16.00 1.85 -9.76
CA LEU A 646 -15.37 2.38 -8.56
C LEU A 646 -16.13 3.61 -8.03
N VAL A 647 -16.52 3.55 -6.76
CA VAL A 647 -17.24 4.63 -6.05
C VAL A 647 -16.38 5.34 -5.01
N GLY A 648 -15.11 4.98 -4.91
CA GLY A 648 -14.16 5.64 -4.02
C GLY A 648 -12.80 4.95 -4.02
N ALA A 649 -11.80 5.67 -3.49
CA ALA A 649 -10.47 5.16 -3.21
C ALA A 649 -9.89 5.84 -1.96
N HIS A 650 -9.38 5.02 -1.03
CA HIS A 650 -8.84 5.46 0.23
C HIS A 650 -7.33 5.24 0.27
N TRP A 651 -6.61 6.29 0.65
CA TRP A 651 -5.16 6.30 0.74
C TRP A 651 -4.69 5.70 2.07
N PHE A 652 -3.90 4.67 2.05
CA PHE A 652 -3.23 4.12 3.22
C PHE A 652 -1.81 4.68 3.31
N GLN A 653 -1.53 5.67 4.17
CA GLN A 653 -2.35 6.23 5.24
C GLN A 653 -2.13 7.74 5.45
N TYR A 654 -2.80 8.36 6.43
CA TYR A 654 -2.73 9.80 6.70
C TYR A 654 -1.34 10.28 7.09
N GLY A 655 -0.70 9.65 8.07
CA GLY A 655 0.66 10.00 8.52
C GLY A 655 1.66 8.89 8.20
N ASP A 656 2.94 9.23 8.06
CA ASP A 656 3.98 8.23 7.97
C ASP A 656 3.95 7.28 9.17
N GLN A 657 4.33 6.04 8.94
CA GLN A 657 4.58 5.11 10.04
C GLN A 657 5.85 5.52 10.81
N ALA A 658 6.08 4.91 11.97
CA ALA A 658 7.31 5.18 12.72
C ALA A 658 8.54 4.77 11.90
N THR A 659 9.56 5.62 11.87
CA THR A 659 10.82 5.35 11.17
C THR A 659 11.44 4.01 11.57
N THR A 660 11.27 3.62 12.85
CA THR A 660 11.72 2.34 13.41
C THR A 660 10.68 1.23 13.36
N GLY A 661 9.49 1.46 12.80
CA GLY A 661 8.46 0.47 12.57
C GLY A 661 7.46 0.27 13.71
N ARG A 662 6.28 -0.22 13.31
CA ARG A 662 5.20 -0.68 14.20
C ARG A 662 5.59 -2.02 14.88
N GLY A 663 4.67 -2.62 15.62
CA GLY A 663 4.87 -3.95 16.24
C GLY A 663 5.14 -5.09 15.25
N ASP A 664 4.67 -5.00 14.02
CA ASP A 664 4.95 -5.92 12.91
C ASP A 664 6.18 -5.54 12.06
N GLY A 665 6.84 -4.45 12.43
CA GLY A 665 8.04 -3.94 11.77
C GLY A 665 7.80 -3.00 10.60
N GLU A 666 6.56 -2.76 10.18
CA GLU A 666 6.29 -1.81 9.08
C GLU A 666 6.75 -0.39 9.43
N ASN A 667 7.53 0.21 8.52
CA ASN A 667 8.09 1.56 8.65
C ASN A 667 8.05 2.30 7.32
N TYR A 668 6.85 2.41 6.76
CA TYR A 668 6.61 2.90 5.42
C TYR A 668 6.54 4.44 5.35
N GLN A 669 7.23 5.03 4.36
CA GLN A 669 7.07 6.44 4.00
C GLN A 669 5.90 6.62 3.03
N ILE A 670 4.71 6.69 3.56
CA ILE A 670 3.46 6.70 2.79
C ILE A 670 2.45 7.74 3.28
N GLY A 671 2.79 8.51 4.31
CA GLY A 671 1.90 9.53 4.88
C GLY A 671 1.62 10.70 3.93
N LEU A 672 0.49 11.35 4.08
CA LEU A 672 0.27 12.70 3.56
C LEU A 672 1.00 13.74 4.42
N VAL A 673 1.25 13.39 5.68
CA VAL A 673 2.09 14.13 6.61
C VAL A 673 3.20 13.22 7.13
N ASN A 674 4.34 13.80 7.46
CA ASN A 674 5.48 13.08 8.05
C ASN A 674 5.33 12.87 9.57
N VAL A 675 6.32 12.24 10.21
CA VAL A 675 6.34 11.93 11.65
C VAL A 675 6.25 13.16 12.56
N VAL A 676 6.61 14.36 12.07
CA VAL A 676 6.50 15.65 12.81
C VAL A 676 5.25 16.44 12.42
N ASP A 677 4.25 15.81 11.82
CA ASP A 677 2.98 16.40 11.39
C ASP A 677 3.17 17.59 10.43
N THR A 678 4.09 17.45 9.48
CA THR A 678 4.29 18.39 8.36
C THR A 678 3.80 17.73 7.06
N PRO A 679 2.90 18.38 6.28
CA PRO A 679 2.44 17.88 5.00
C PRO A 679 3.56 17.75 3.97
N TYR A 680 3.49 16.73 3.10
CA TYR A 680 4.32 16.61 1.90
C TYR A 680 3.74 17.47 0.80
N PRO A 681 4.38 18.58 0.40
CA PRO A 681 3.79 19.54 -0.52
C PRO A 681 3.52 18.95 -1.90
N GLU A 682 4.38 18.07 -2.40
CA GLU A 682 4.26 17.41 -3.71
C GLU A 682 3.01 16.51 -3.76
N THR A 683 2.88 15.65 -2.75
CA THR A 683 1.73 14.73 -2.65
C THR A 683 0.43 15.49 -2.38
N VAL A 684 0.44 16.49 -1.50
CA VAL A 684 -0.74 17.33 -1.22
C VAL A 684 -1.19 18.09 -2.46
N ALA A 685 -0.27 18.60 -3.27
CA ALA A 685 -0.60 19.23 -4.54
C ALA A 685 -1.31 18.23 -5.48
N ALA A 686 -0.81 16.99 -5.59
CA ALA A 686 -1.44 15.96 -6.39
C ALA A 686 -2.85 15.58 -5.89
N VAL A 687 -3.02 15.48 -4.57
CA VAL A 687 -4.32 15.20 -3.93
C VAL A 687 -5.32 16.32 -4.26
N ARG A 688 -4.90 17.59 -4.17
CA ARG A 688 -5.72 18.76 -4.53
C ARG A 688 -6.13 18.74 -6.00
N ASP A 689 -5.17 18.55 -6.91
CA ASP A 689 -5.43 18.51 -8.36
C ASP A 689 -6.54 17.51 -8.70
N VAL A 690 -6.48 16.34 -8.09
CA VAL A 690 -7.48 15.29 -8.31
C VAL A 690 -8.78 15.63 -7.59
N GLY A 691 -8.72 15.99 -6.31
CA GLY A 691 -9.89 16.18 -5.48
C GLY A 691 -10.77 17.35 -5.92
N TYR A 692 -10.16 18.45 -6.37
CA TYR A 692 -10.89 19.62 -6.86
C TYR A 692 -11.59 19.36 -8.18
N ALA A 693 -11.03 18.50 -9.04
CA ALA A 693 -11.57 18.17 -10.36
C ALA A 693 -12.34 16.83 -10.39
N MET A 694 -12.47 16.09 -9.27
CA MET A 694 -12.87 14.69 -9.31
C MET A 694 -14.26 14.45 -9.88
N TYR A 695 -15.24 15.28 -9.58
CA TYR A 695 -16.61 15.11 -10.05
C TYR A 695 -16.74 15.37 -11.55
N GLU A 696 -16.12 16.45 -12.03
CA GLU A 696 -16.10 16.77 -13.46
C GLU A 696 -15.32 15.73 -14.26
N HIS A 697 -14.17 15.31 -13.74
CA HIS A 697 -13.38 14.24 -14.37
C HIS A 697 -14.21 12.97 -14.50
N ARG A 698 -14.86 12.53 -13.39
CA ARG A 698 -15.68 11.32 -13.41
C ARG A 698 -16.89 11.44 -14.35
N ALA A 699 -17.54 12.59 -14.39
CA ALA A 699 -18.68 12.80 -15.29
C ALA A 699 -18.28 12.76 -16.76
N LYS A 700 -17.14 13.36 -17.13
CA LYS A 700 -16.63 13.45 -18.52
C LYS A 700 -15.94 12.16 -18.99
N ALA A 701 -15.39 11.32 -18.12
CA ALA A 701 -14.73 10.07 -18.50
C ALA A 701 -15.73 9.13 -19.21
N LYS A 702 -15.33 8.57 -20.38
CA LYS A 702 -16.13 7.63 -21.17
C LYS A 702 -16.06 6.21 -20.64
#